data_b6a0f581c8d074d194f09257c06c720f
#
_entry.id   b6a0f581c8d074d194f09257c06c720f
#
_cell.length_a   1.000
_cell.length_b   1.000
_cell.length_c   1.000
_cell.angle_alpha   90.00
_cell.angle_beta   90.00
_cell.angle_gamma   90.00
#
_symmetry.space_group_name_H-M   'P 1'
#
loop_
_entity.id
_entity.type
_entity.pdbx_description
1 polymer ?
#
loop_
_entity_poly.entity_id
_entity_poly.type
_entity_poly.pdbx_seq_one_letter_code
_entity_poly.pdbx_strand_id
1 'polypeptide(L)'
;MVVELAMERGGRDDDPQAPKVRGADMVPTDLSAIPAREAALAQGRGAVAVPTAAPAADLLRPSAIGEPQPDGLADTVEASSWRLCYEGFDPALEGRRESLFTLGNGYFATRGAAAEAVADGVHYPGTYLAGGYNRLTTEIAGRAIESEDLVNWPNWLPVAVRADDAPEWFDPRNVAGLLQYRQDLDLRRGLYRRCVRIRDAVGRVTRLEECRFVHIRDKHLAGLRLRVTAENWSGRLVVRSVIDGRVTNAGVLRYRPFDGRHLEILECAVVGSDIALIEARTLQSGLRVVEAARTRLYRSDQALEQGWQSVRQPGLIGRELTFTLGRGETVDIEKIVALYSSRDQAIADARTEALTALSRAGRFADLVERHALGWVQLWRRCDLDFVQVRSDADQQTHRIIRLNIFHLLQAVSPHTIDLDAGVPARGWTGEGYRGHIFWDELFIFPFLNHRLPKLTRALLLYRWRRLPEARWAAREAGCRGAMFPWQSGSNGREETDVMYLNPRSGGWIRDNTQLQRHVNAAIAFNVWQYYCATGDSEFLYVYGAQLILEIARFWGSIAQWNPGRARYEIRGVMGPDEFHDAYPGADTPGLDNNAYTNVMATWCLERALRLFDILPEERCRELCDTLGLDRTERDAWDAISRKMFVPFL
;
A
#
# COMPACT_ATOMS: atom_id res chain seq x y z
N MET A 1 -8.12 -1.08 -8.11
CA MET A 1 -7.54 -0.01 -8.97
C MET A 1 -7.85 -0.18 -10.46
N VAL A 2 -7.88 -1.38 -11.03
CA VAL A 2 -8.29 -1.60 -12.44
C VAL A 2 -9.80 -1.47 -12.64
N VAL A 3 -10.61 -1.85 -11.67
CA VAL A 3 -12.09 -1.83 -11.75
C VAL A 3 -12.66 -0.41 -11.65
N GLU A 4 -12.01 0.51 -10.96
CA GLU A 4 -12.51 1.88 -10.79
C GLU A 4 -12.32 2.78 -12.03
N LEU A 5 -11.36 2.48 -12.88
CA LEU A 5 -11.16 3.21 -14.15
C LEU A 5 -12.28 2.94 -15.18
N ALA A 6 -13.05 1.86 -15.00
CA ALA A 6 -14.17 1.50 -15.87
C ALA A 6 -15.52 2.11 -15.44
N MET A 7 -15.68 2.47 -14.16
CA MET A 7 -16.96 2.97 -13.62
C MET A 7 -17.21 4.48 -13.76
N GLU A 8 -16.20 5.28 -14.07
CA GLU A 8 -16.37 6.74 -14.26
C GLU A 8 -16.84 7.19 -15.67
N ARG A 9 -17.05 6.26 -16.61
CA ARG A 9 -17.53 6.58 -17.98
C ARG A 9 -18.97 6.19 -18.29
N GLY A 10 -19.80 5.99 -17.30
CA GLY A 10 -21.21 5.65 -17.47
C GLY A 10 -22.15 6.83 -17.22
N GLY A 11 -22.26 7.74 -18.18
CA GLY A 11 -23.27 8.81 -18.13
C GLY A 11 -23.56 9.42 -19.49
N ARG A 12 -24.63 8.91 -20.13
CA ARG A 12 -25.41 9.34 -21.33
C ARG A 12 -25.10 8.54 -22.61
N ASP A 13 -26.03 7.81 -23.07
CA ASP A 13 -27.07 8.01 -24.07
C ASP A 13 -27.64 6.65 -24.50
N ASP A 14 -28.95 6.60 -24.59
CA ASP A 14 -29.72 5.51 -25.16
C ASP A 14 -29.42 5.38 -26.67
N ASP A 15 -28.94 4.19 -27.10
CA ASP A 15 -29.02 3.77 -28.51
C ASP A 15 -29.37 2.27 -28.55
N PRO A 16 -30.50 1.87 -29.13
CA PRO A 16 -30.99 0.49 -29.15
C PRO A 16 -30.58 -0.25 -30.43
N GLN A 17 -29.29 -0.44 -30.69
CA GLN A 17 -28.82 -1.41 -31.69
C GLN A 17 -27.37 -1.84 -31.45
N ALA A 18 -27.19 -2.90 -30.64
CA ALA A 18 -25.94 -3.65 -30.60
C ALA A 18 -26.18 -5.14 -30.92
N PRO A 19 -25.33 -5.77 -31.75
CA PRO A 19 -25.55 -7.15 -32.18
C PRO A 19 -25.21 -8.15 -31.06
N LYS A 20 -26.07 -9.15 -30.92
CA LYS A 20 -25.88 -10.30 -30.03
C LYS A 20 -24.65 -11.10 -30.41
N VAL A 21 -23.63 -11.11 -29.55
CA VAL A 21 -22.48 -12.01 -29.67
C VAL A 21 -22.91 -13.40 -29.17
N ARG A 22 -22.84 -14.40 -30.04
CA ARG A 22 -23.06 -15.80 -29.71
C ARG A 22 -21.93 -16.33 -28.84
N GLY A 23 -22.27 -17.20 -27.89
CA GLY A 23 -21.37 -17.78 -26.90
C GLY A 23 -20.14 -18.45 -27.53
N ALA A 24 -19.01 -18.23 -26.89
CA ALA A 24 -17.78 -18.97 -27.12
C ALA A 24 -17.74 -20.19 -26.19
N ASP A 25 -17.41 -21.32 -26.78
CA ASP A 25 -17.33 -22.62 -26.14
C ASP A 25 -16.39 -22.61 -24.93
N MET A 26 -16.87 -23.01 -23.77
CA MET A 26 -16.05 -23.31 -22.61
C MET A 26 -15.32 -24.63 -22.82
N VAL A 27 -14.01 -24.59 -22.80
CA VAL A 27 -13.15 -25.78 -22.74
C VAL A 27 -13.21 -26.32 -21.32
N PRO A 28 -13.54 -27.60 -21.09
CA PRO A 28 -13.51 -28.20 -19.76
C PRO A 28 -12.06 -28.37 -19.31
N THR A 29 -11.65 -27.73 -18.25
CA THR A 29 -10.39 -28.04 -17.54
C THR A 29 -10.64 -29.24 -16.64
N ASP A 30 -10.18 -30.40 -17.10
CA ASP A 30 -10.13 -31.63 -16.33
C ASP A 30 -9.11 -31.50 -15.19
N LEU A 31 -9.57 -31.34 -13.96
CA LEU A 31 -8.76 -31.22 -12.74
C LEU A 31 -8.35 -32.57 -12.13
N SER A 32 -8.60 -33.71 -12.82
CA SER A 32 -8.29 -35.05 -12.32
C SER A 32 -6.87 -35.55 -12.61
N ALA A 33 -6.02 -34.77 -13.28
CA ALA A 33 -4.72 -35.23 -13.80
C ALA A 33 -3.48 -34.73 -13.00
N ILE A 34 -3.58 -34.47 -11.69
CA ILE A 34 -2.44 -34.03 -10.87
C ILE A 34 -2.05 -35.04 -9.76
N PRO A 35 -1.86 -36.34 -10.02
CA PRO A 35 -1.09 -37.14 -9.08
C PRO A 35 0.13 -37.88 -9.66
N ALA A 36 0.64 -37.56 -10.84
CA ALA A 36 1.70 -38.36 -11.45
C ALA A 36 3.05 -37.63 -11.68
N ARG A 37 3.28 -36.46 -11.09
CA ARG A 37 4.52 -35.70 -11.28
C ARG A 37 5.51 -35.71 -10.12
N GLU A 38 5.18 -36.28 -8.98
CA GLU A 38 6.08 -36.32 -7.82
C GLU A 38 7.20 -37.39 -7.93
N ALA A 39 7.06 -38.34 -8.83
CA ALA A 39 8.08 -39.42 -9.00
C ALA A 39 9.15 -39.11 -10.07
N ALA A 40 9.00 -38.04 -10.87
CA ALA A 40 9.90 -37.78 -12.00
C ALA A 40 10.99 -36.70 -11.74
N LEU A 41 10.98 -36.03 -10.60
CA LEU A 41 11.95 -34.99 -10.26
C LEU A 41 13.21 -35.49 -9.53
N ALA A 42 13.30 -36.76 -9.23
CA ALA A 42 14.47 -37.33 -8.56
C ALA A 42 15.55 -37.88 -9.53
N GLN A 43 15.32 -37.94 -10.82
CA GLN A 43 16.33 -38.40 -11.79
C GLN A 43 16.25 -37.57 -13.07
N GLY A 44 17.23 -36.70 -13.30
CA GLY A 44 17.41 -36.10 -14.60
C GLY A 44 18.06 -34.71 -14.57
N ARG A 45 19.37 -34.67 -14.56
CA ARG A 45 20.18 -33.51 -14.91
C ARG A 45 19.90 -33.12 -16.36
N GLY A 46 19.16 -32.04 -16.55
CA GLY A 46 19.04 -31.30 -17.79
C GLY A 46 19.18 -29.81 -17.47
N ALA A 47 20.36 -29.25 -17.74
CA ALA A 47 20.60 -27.82 -17.60
C ALA A 47 19.72 -27.06 -18.62
N VAL A 48 18.66 -26.44 -18.17
CA VAL A 48 17.98 -25.40 -18.92
C VAL A 48 18.88 -24.17 -18.86
N ALA A 49 19.42 -23.75 -19.99
CA ALA A 49 20.19 -22.54 -20.10
C ALA A 49 19.33 -21.34 -19.67
N VAL A 50 19.65 -20.76 -18.53
CA VAL A 50 19.12 -19.46 -18.11
C VAL A 50 19.75 -18.41 -19.03
N PRO A 51 18.99 -17.56 -19.72
CA PRO A 51 19.56 -16.47 -20.51
C PRO A 51 20.44 -15.62 -19.59
N THR A 52 21.69 -15.46 -19.94
CA THR A 52 22.62 -14.57 -19.25
C THR A 52 22.08 -13.15 -19.33
N ALA A 53 21.65 -12.61 -18.18
CA ALA A 53 21.28 -11.21 -18.05
C ALA A 53 22.44 -10.32 -18.50
N ALA A 54 22.13 -9.25 -19.21
CA ALA A 54 23.10 -8.23 -19.61
C ALA A 54 23.96 -7.79 -18.41
N PRO A 55 25.26 -7.52 -18.60
CA PRO A 55 26.16 -7.21 -17.50
C PRO A 55 25.70 -5.96 -16.75
N ALA A 56 25.74 -6.02 -15.41
CA ALA A 56 25.33 -4.98 -14.49
C ALA A 56 26.00 -3.61 -14.73
N ALA A 57 27.14 -3.59 -15.42
CA ALA A 57 27.91 -2.38 -15.74
C ALA A 57 27.15 -1.40 -16.66
N ASP A 58 26.27 -1.87 -17.55
CA ASP A 58 25.51 -0.98 -18.43
C ASP A 58 24.31 -0.31 -17.73
N LEU A 59 23.88 -0.84 -16.59
CA LEU A 59 22.78 -0.28 -15.79
C LEU A 59 23.25 0.83 -14.82
N LEU A 60 24.56 0.94 -14.57
CA LEU A 60 25.18 1.81 -13.57
C LEU A 60 26.15 2.85 -14.16
N ARG A 61 26.08 3.15 -15.45
CA ARG A 61 26.93 4.22 -16.00
C ARG A 61 26.68 5.53 -15.26
N PRO A 62 27.71 6.17 -14.67
CA PRO A 62 27.56 7.42 -13.89
C PRO A 62 26.88 8.55 -14.68
N SER A 63 27.07 8.60 -15.99
CA SER A 63 26.43 9.57 -16.90
C SER A 63 24.89 9.47 -16.95
N ALA A 64 24.30 8.39 -16.44
CA ALA A 64 22.84 8.20 -16.39
C ALA A 64 22.20 8.60 -15.04
N ILE A 65 23.00 8.90 -14.01
CA ILE A 65 22.52 9.16 -12.65
C ILE A 65 22.57 10.66 -12.29
N GLY A 66 23.41 11.45 -12.95
CA GLY A 66 23.88 12.73 -12.43
C GLY A 66 23.21 13.99 -12.93
N GLU A 67 22.63 14.09 -14.11
CA GLU A 67 22.08 15.36 -14.61
C GLU A 67 20.75 15.16 -15.33
N PRO A 68 19.80 16.12 -15.19
CA PRO A 68 18.72 16.22 -16.16
C PRO A 68 19.38 16.59 -17.49
N GLN A 69 19.41 15.65 -18.45
CA GLN A 69 19.85 16.01 -19.79
C GLN A 69 18.86 17.05 -20.34
N PRO A 70 19.36 18.17 -20.91
CA PRO A 70 18.52 19.07 -21.67
C PRO A 70 17.93 18.27 -22.85
N ASP A 71 16.65 18.42 -23.09
CA ASP A 71 15.80 18.05 -24.22
C ASP A 71 16.50 17.28 -25.36
N GLY A 72 16.90 16.02 -25.15
CA GLY A 72 17.66 15.29 -26.17
C GLY A 72 17.81 13.79 -26.00
N LEU A 73 17.24 13.17 -24.97
CA LEU A 73 17.10 11.72 -24.98
C LEU A 73 15.91 11.37 -25.85
N ALA A 74 16.19 10.88 -27.06
CA ALA A 74 15.21 10.16 -27.85
C ALA A 74 14.54 9.14 -26.93
N ASP A 75 13.21 9.25 -26.77
CA ASP A 75 12.40 8.27 -26.06
C ASP A 75 12.55 6.94 -26.80
N THR A 76 13.49 6.13 -26.39
CA THR A 76 13.54 4.75 -26.88
C THR A 76 12.30 4.04 -26.37
N VAL A 77 11.75 3.14 -27.16
CA VAL A 77 10.57 2.31 -26.83
C VAL A 77 10.70 1.70 -25.42
N GLU A 78 11.88 1.30 -25.02
CA GLU A 78 12.17 0.77 -23.69
C GLU A 78 12.06 1.81 -22.58
N ALA A 79 12.50 3.04 -22.80
CA ALA A 79 12.44 4.12 -21.80
C ALA A 79 11.01 4.53 -21.49
N SER A 80 10.09 4.48 -22.46
CA SER A 80 8.70 4.90 -22.28
C SER A 80 7.90 3.95 -21.37
N SER A 81 8.23 2.65 -21.35
CA SER A 81 7.54 1.65 -20.49
C SER A 81 7.92 1.70 -19.00
N TRP A 82 8.97 2.45 -18.65
CA TRP A 82 9.46 2.64 -17.29
C TRP A 82 9.11 4.00 -16.68
N ARG A 83 8.42 4.85 -17.41
CA ARG A 83 8.14 6.22 -16.96
C ARG A 83 6.65 6.54 -17.06
N LEU A 84 6.11 7.10 -15.96
CA LEU A 84 4.80 7.72 -15.92
C LEU A 84 5.00 9.23 -15.89
N CYS A 85 4.54 9.93 -16.94
CA CYS A 85 4.78 11.35 -17.08
C CYS A 85 3.47 12.10 -17.31
N TYR A 86 3.32 13.27 -16.68
CA TYR A 86 2.23 14.21 -16.91
C TYR A 86 2.77 15.60 -17.18
N GLU A 87 2.24 16.22 -18.21
CA GLU A 87 2.52 17.62 -18.57
C GLU A 87 1.36 18.52 -18.13
N GLY A 88 1.69 19.77 -17.79
CA GLY A 88 0.72 20.78 -17.36
C GLY A 88 0.20 20.59 -15.94
N PHE A 89 -0.15 21.69 -15.29
CA PHE A 89 -0.79 21.71 -13.98
C PHE A 89 -2.30 21.77 -14.16
N ASP A 90 -3.01 20.82 -13.56
CA ASP A 90 -4.47 20.78 -13.53
C ASP A 90 -4.92 20.47 -12.09
N PRO A 91 -5.48 21.45 -11.36
CA PRO A 91 -5.93 21.28 -9.99
C PRO A 91 -6.91 20.11 -9.80
N ALA A 92 -7.74 19.82 -10.81
CA ALA A 92 -8.72 18.72 -10.72
C ALA A 92 -8.06 17.33 -10.79
N LEU A 93 -6.84 17.23 -11.33
CA LEU A 93 -6.12 15.97 -11.50
C LEU A 93 -5.00 15.77 -10.47
N GLU A 94 -4.58 16.80 -9.73
CA GLU A 94 -3.44 16.70 -8.80
C GLU A 94 -3.66 15.64 -7.72
N GLY A 95 -4.84 15.54 -7.12
CA GLY A 95 -5.12 14.51 -6.11
C GLY A 95 -4.95 13.08 -6.64
N ARG A 96 -5.29 12.81 -7.93
CA ARG A 96 -5.04 11.53 -8.62
C ARG A 96 -3.55 11.33 -8.86
N ARG A 97 -2.85 12.37 -9.36
CA ARG A 97 -1.40 12.31 -9.61
C ARG A 97 -0.62 12.03 -8.34
N GLU A 98 -1.00 12.66 -7.23
CA GLU A 98 -0.41 12.41 -5.90
C GLU A 98 -0.51 10.94 -5.48
N SER A 99 -1.63 10.27 -5.75
CA SER A 99 -1.79 8.85 -5.49
C SER A 99 -0.89 8.00 -6.39
N LEU A 100 -0.83 8.29 -7.70
CA LEU A 100 0.00 7.57 -8.67
C LEU A 100 1.49 7.78 -8.43
N PHE A 101 1.90 8.92 -7.89
CA PHE A 101 3.27 9.28 -7.59
C PHE A 101 3.69 9.00 -6.14
N THR A 102 2.89 8.23 -5.39
CA THR A 102 3.26 7.76 -4.05
C THR A 102 4.57 6.99 -4.10
N LEU A 103 5.46 7.27 -3.15
CA LEU A 103 6.71 6.57 -2.93
C LEU A 103 6.70 5.85 -1.59
N GLY A 104 7.20 4.62 -1.54
CA GLY A 104 7.24 3.81 -0.33
C GLY A 104 8.28 2.69 -0.38
N ASN A 105 8.45 2.00 0.74
CA ASN A 105 9.49 0.97 0.89
C ASN A 105 9.07 -0.24 1.73
N GLY A 106 7.77 -0.40 2.00
CA GLY A 106 7.26 -1.50 2.83
C GLY A 106 7.33 -1.22 4.34
N TYR A 107 7.99 -0.14 4.77
CA TYR A 107 7.99 0.35 6.13
C TYR A 107 7.15 1.63 6.26
N PHE A 108 7.37 2.60 5.39
CA PHE A 108 6.51 3.78 5.26
C PHE A 108 6.36 4.23 3.80
N ALA A 109 5.36 5.04 3.53
CA ALA A 109 5.14 5.66 2.23
C ALA A 109 4.70 7.12 2.37
N THR A 110 4.96 7.90 1.33
CA THR A 110 4.56 9.31 1.24
C THR A 110 3.89 9.57 -0.11
N ARG A 111 2.73 10.21 -0.10
CA ARG A 111 2.00 10.59 -1.30
C ARG A 111 2.79 11.56 -2.17
N GLY A 112 2.45 11.57 -3.45
CA GLY A 112 3.13 12.37 -4.49
C GLY A 112 2.84 13.86 -4.48
N ALA A 113 2.40 14.48 -3.38
CA ALA A 113 2.14 15.92 -3.30
C ALA A 113 3.40 16.75 -3.58
N ALA A 114 3.26 17.92 -4.18
CA ALA A 114 4.36 18.84 -4.43
C ALA A 114 5.02 19.30 -3.13
N ALA A 115 6.32 19.62 -3.17
CA ALA A 115 7.07 20.00 -1.96
C ALA A 115 6.53 21.26 -1.27
N GLU A 116 5.96 22.21 -2.01
CA GLU A 116 5.34 23.42 -1.46
C GLU A 116 3.89 23.24 -1.04
N ALA A 117 3.25 22.09 -1.37
CA ALA A 117 1.84 21.87 -1.16
C ALA A 117 1.48 21.69 0.31
N VAL A 118 0.32 22.20 0.68
CA VAL A 118 -0.35 21.98 1.96
C VAL A 118 -1.65 21.23 1.72
N ALA A 119 -2.22 20.61 2.76
CA ALA A 119 -3.53 19.97 2.66
C ALA A 119 -4.60 21.05 2.42
N ASP A 120 -5.24 20.98 1.25
CA ASP A 120 -6.30 21.92 0.83
C ASP A 120 -7.32 21.23 -0.09
N GLY A 121 -8.05 21.96 -0.91
CA GLY A 121 -9.02 21.41 -1.86
C GLY A 121 -8.39 20.75 -3.09
N VAL A 122 -7.10 20.92 -3.34
CA VAL A 122 -6.35 20.42 -4.50
C VAL A 122 -5.35 19.34 -4.08
N HIS A 123 -4.59 19.61 -3.04
CA HIS A 123 -3.49 18.80 -2.55
C HIS A 123 -3.84 18.09 -1.24
N TYR A 124 -3.35 16.89 -1.10
CA TYR A 124 -3.45 16.12 0.14
C TYR A 124 -2.16 15.34 0.40
N PRO A 125 -1.12 15.98 0.96
CA PRO A 125 0.08 15.29 1.39
C PRO A 125 -0.25 14.29 2.50
N GLY A 126 0.30 13.09 2.42
CA GLY A 126 0.08 12.04 3.41
C GLY A 126 1.32 11.16 3.56
N THR A 127 1.65 10.82 4.80
CA THR A 127 2.71 9.87 5.17
C THR A 127 2.09 8.75 6.00
N TYR A 128 2.32 7.49 5.61
CA TYR A 128 1.71 6.31 6.23
C TYR A 128 2.78 5.32 6.64
N LEU A 129 2.62 4.72 7.84
CA LEU A 129 3.52 3.72 8.41
C LEU A 129 2.85 2.34 8.41
N ALA A 130 3.59 1.29 8.07
CA ALA A 130 3.10 -0.08 8.13
C ALA A 130 2.53 -0.44 9.51
N GLY A 131 1.26 -0.86 9.56
CA GLY A 131 0.59 -1.19 10.82
C GLY A 131 0.39 0.01 11.77
N GLY A 132 0.56 1.23 11.28
CA GLY A 132 0.41 2.47 12.05
C GLY A 132 -1.05 2.87 12.24
N TYR A 133 -1.84 2.03 12.91
CA TYR A 133 -3.26 2.27 13.17
C TYR A 133 -3.51 2.98 14.48
N ASN A 134 -4.61 3.73 14.53
CA ASN A 134 -5.15 4.32 15.75
C ASN A 134 -6.66 4.34 15.71
N ARG A 135 -7.27 4.10 16.86
CA ARG A 135 -8.71 4.04 17.05
C ARG A 135 -9.22 5.32 17.70
N LEU A 136 -10.29 5.86 17.16
CA LEU A 136 -10.98 7.01 17.74
C LEU A 136 -12.48 6.72 17.85
N THR A 137 -13.11 7.42 18.80
CA THR A 137 -14.57 7.41 18.94
C THR A 137 -15.10 8.78 18.56
N THR A 138 -16.02 8.81 17.61
CA THR A 138 -16.65 10.04 17.13
C THR A 138 -18.13 10.02 17.47
N GLU A 139 -18.66 11.11 17.98
CA GLU A 139 -20.10 11.25 18.19
C GLU A 139 -20.76 11.78 16.90
N ILE A 140 -21.61 10.95 16.28
CA ILE A 140 -22.33 11.30 15.05
C ILE A 140 -23.81 11.06 15.27
N ALA A 141 -24.61 12.12 15.13
CA ALA A 141 -26.09 12.09 15.32
C ALA A 141 -26.50 11.46 16.67
N GLY A 142 -25.77 11.78 17.76
CA GLY A 142 -26.04 11.27 19.10
C GLY A 142 -25.63 9.82 19.34
N ARG A 143 -24.78 9.26 18.48
CA ARG A 143 -24.22 7.91 18.61
C ARG A 143 -22.70 7.98 18.66
N ALA A 144 -22.11 7.30 19.64
CA ALA A 144 -20.67 7.08 19.69
C ALA A 144 -20.29 5.96 18.69
N ILE A 145 -19.55 6.33 17.66
CA ILE A 145 -19.05 5.42 16.63
C ILE A 145 -17.54 5.31 16.78
N GLU A 146 -17.06 4.12 16.98
CA GLU A 146 -15.64 3.80 17.06
C GLU A 146 -15.13 3.36 15.69
N SER A 147 -14.00 3.90 15.26
CA SER A 147 -13.33 3.51 14.01
C SER A 147 -11.83 3.43 14.20
N GLU A 148 -11.19 2.47 13.53
CA GLU A 148 -9.75 2.36 13.45
C GLU A 148 -9.27 2.83 12.07
N ASP A 149 -8.23 3.66 12.04
CA ASP A 149 -7.71 4.23 10.79
C ASP A 149 -6.20 4.04 10.70
N LEU A 150 -5.69 3.80 9.49
CA LEU A 150 -4.26 3.97 9.19
C LEU A 150 -3.94 5.47 9.29
N VAL A 151 -3.03 5.81 10.18
CA VAL A 151 -2.77 7.19 10.58
C VAL A 151 -1.97 7.93 9.51
N ASN A 152 -2.39 9.17 9.21
CA ASN A 152 -1.57 10.14 8.49
C ASN A 152 -0.57 10.77 9.47
N TRP A 153 0.73 10.48 9.27
CA TRP A 153 1.85 10.97 10.09
C TRP A 153 2.34 12.34 9.63
N PRO A 154 3.20 13.03 10.41
CA PRO A 154 3.69 14.36 10.04
C PRO A 154 4.16 14.45 8.59
N ASN A 155 3.86 15.57 7.95
CA ASN A 155 4.28 15.84 6.58
C ASN A 155 5.72 16.36 6.57
N TRP A 156 6.65 15.54 6.10
CA TRP A 156 8.05 15.90 6.00
C TRP A 156 8.41 16.63 4.68
N LEU A 157 7.51 16.67 3.69
CA LEU A 157 7.79 17.19 2.36
C LEU A 157 8.13 18.70 2.36
N PRO A 158 7.46 19.60 3.13
CA PRO A 158 7.45 21.02 2.84
C PRO A 158 8.84 21.64 2.68
N VAL A 159 9.11 22.06 1.44
CA VAL A 159 10.23 22.93 1.04
C VAL A 159 9.65 24.00 0.11
N ALA A 160 9.56 25.22 0.61
CA ALA A 160 9.00 26.36 -0.11
C ALA A 160 10.07 27.40 -0.43
N VAL A 161 9.90 28.08 -1.57
CA VAL A 161 10.80 29.13 -2.02
C VAL A 161 10.03 30.39 -2.41
N ARG A 162 10.62 31.56 -2.22
CA ARG A 162 10.12 32.85 -2.73
C ARG A 162 11.29 33.81 -2.94
N ALA A 163 11.13 34.78 -3.83
CA ALA A 163 12.03 35.93 -3.82
C ALA A 163 11.81 36.74 -2.53
N ASP A 164 12.85 37.34 -1.97
CA ASP A 164 12.78 38.05 -0.68
C ASP A 164 11.77 39.21 -0.69
N ASP A 165 11.65 39.87 -1.83
CA ASP A 165 10.70 40.97 -2.08
C ASP A 165 9.30 40.49 -2.52
N ALA A 166 9.09 39.17 -2.72
CA ALA A 166 7.76 38.65 -3.03
C ALA A 166 6.95 38.42 -1.75
N PRO A 167 5.65 38.80 -1.73
CA PRO A 167 4.81 38.65 -0.54
C PRO A 167 4.44 37.19 -0.27
N GLU A 168 4.34 36.37 -1.32
CA GLU A 168 3.83 35.01 -1.24
C GLU A 168 4.91 33.98 -1.60
N TRP A 169 4.75 32.77 -1.04
CA TRP A 169 5.51 31.59 -1.43
C TRP A 169 5.12 31.16 -2.83
N PHE A 170 6.04 30.51 -3.52
CA PHE A 170 5.74 29.91 -4.80
C PHE A 170 4.56 28.92 -4.68
N ASP A 171 3.56 29.10 -5.54
CA ASP A 171 2.45 28.21 -5.77
C ASP A 171 2.10 28.27 -7.27
N PRO A 172 2.00 27.14 -7.99
CA PRO A 172 1.69 27.17 -9.42
C PRO A 172 0.36 27.83 -9.77
N ARG A 173 -0.55 27.98 -8.80
CA ARG A 173 -1.84 28.67 -8.96
C ARG A 173 -1.72 30.20 -8.94
N ASN A 174 -0.69 30.73 -8.28
CA ASN A 174 -0.54 32.17 -7.98
C ASN A 174 0.54 32.85 -8.84
N VAL A 175 1.09 32.17 -9.86
CA VAL A 175 2.12 32.74 -10.70
C VAL A 175 1.53 33.47 -11.92
N ALA A 176 2.13 34.58 -12.35
CA ALA A 176 1.72 35.32 -13.52
C ALA A 176 1.87 34.53 -14.83
N GLY A 177 2.84 33.58 -14.86
CA GLY A 177 3.04 32.67 -15.99
C GLY A 177 3.67 31.36 -15.57
N LEU A 178 2.92 30.28 -15.72
CA LEU A 178 3.44 28.93 -15.64
C LEU A 178 3.95 28.53 -17.03
N LEU A 179 5.29 28.58 -17.22
CA LEU A 179 5.91 28.35 -18.52
C LEU A 179 6.10 26.88 -18.83
N GLN A 180 6.32 26.07 -17.79
CA GLN A 180 6.45 24.62 -17.87
C GLN A 180 6.02 23.99 -16.54
N TYR A 181 5.31 22.88 -16.61
CA TYR A 181 5.00 22.03 -15.49
C TYR A 181 5.03 20.58 -15.95
N ARG A 182 5.90 19.78 -15.40
CA ARG A 182 6.04 18.37 -15.73
C ARG A 182 6.29 17.57 -14.46
N GLN A 183 5.58 16.48 -14.32
CA GLN A 183 5.76 15.47 -13.27
C GLN A 183 6.13 14.13 -13.91
N ASP A 184 7.06 13.40 -13.30
CA ASP A 184 7.62 12.17 -13.84
C ASP A 184 7.92 11.19 -12.71
N LEU A 185 7.48 9.93 -12.88
CA LEU A 185 7.83 8.81 -12.02
C LEU A 185 8.69 7.82 -12.79
N ASP A 186 9.94 7.69 -12.40
CA ASP A 186 10.87 6.67 -12.90
C ASP A 186 10.66 5.38 -12.09
N LEU A 187 9.89 4.45 -12.64
CA LEU A 187 9.56 3.17 -12.00
C LEU A 187 10.80 2.29 -11.80
N ARG A 188 11.77 2.39 -12.72
CA ARG A 188 12.98 1.56 -12.69
C ARG A 188 13.86 1.90 -11.49
N ARG A 189 13.90 3.19 -11.12
CA ARG A 189 14.74 3.72 -10.03
C ARG A 189 13.94 4.10 -8.78
N GLY A 190 12.61 4.11 -8.84
CA GLY A 190 11.77 4.54 -7.74
C GLY A 190 11.90 6.03 -7.40
N LEU A 191 12.05 6.88 -8.42
CA LEU A 191 12.27 8.32 -8.26
C LEU A 191 11.09 9.13 -8.80
N TYR A 192 10.56 10.02 -7.98
CA TYR A 192 9.69 11.09 -8.43
C TYR A 192 10.51 12.30 -8.83
N ARG A 193 10.15 12.92 -9.95
CA ARG A 193 10.74 14.16 -10.44
C ARG A 193 9.67 15.14 -10.84
N ARG A 194 9.91 16.41 -10.61
CA ARG A 194 9.05 17.49 -11.08
C ARG A 194 9.93 18.63 -11.59
N CYS A 195 9.57 19.19 -12.75
CA CYS A 195 10.18 20.37 -13.32
C CYS A 195 9.11 21.45 -13.51
N VAL A 196 9.35 22.61 -12.91
CA VAL A 196 8.47 23.76 -13.02
C VAL A 196 9.28 24.97 -13.45
N ARG A 197 8.79 25.70 -14.43
CA ARG A 197 9.40 26.95 -14.89
C ARG A 197 8.34 28.04 -14.86
N ILE A 198 8.60 29.06 -14.08
CA ILE A 198 7.63 30.12 -13.78
C ILE A 198 8.16 31.50 -14.17
N ARG A 199 7.22 32.38 -14.45
CA ARG A 199 7.46 33.80 -14.56
C ARG A 199 6.63 34.54 -13.52
N ASP A 200 7.26 35.31 -12.64
CA ASP A 200 6.56 36.13 -11.67
C ASP A 200 6.03 37.44 -12.27
N ALA A 201 5.32 38.22 -11.45
CA ALA A 201 4.69 39.47 -11.89
C ALA A 201 5.68 40.57 -12.33
N VAL A 202 6.94 40.49 -11.91
CA VAL A 202 7.99 41.42 -12.33
C VAL A 202 8.86 40.90 -13.46
N GLY A 203 8.51 39.72 -14.04
CA GLY A 203 9.17 39.15 -15.22
C GLY A 203 10.38 38.26 -14.91
N ARG A 204 10.65 37.93 -13.64
CA ARG A 204 11.72 36.99 -13.26
C ARG A 204 11.33 35.57 -13.65
N VAL A 205 12.21 34.87 -14.32
CA VAL A 205 12.02 33.46 -14.68
C VAL A 205 12.84 32.59 -13.75
N THR A 206 12.17 31.73 -13.00
CA THR A 206 12.78 30.78 -12.08
C THR A 206 12.42 29.35 -12.51
N ARG A 207 13.43 28.47 -12.51
CA ARG A 207 13.26 27.04 -12.74
C ARG A 207 13.44 26.29 -11.44
N LEU A 208 12.49 25.39 -11.16
CA LEU A 208 12.46 24.51 -10.00
C LEU A 208 12.49 23.06 -10.47
N GLU A 209 13.46 22.27 -9.99
CA GLU A 209 13.61 20.86 -10.33
C GLU A 209 13.64 20.04 -9.03
N GLU A 210 12.56 19.35 -8.77
CA GLU A 210 12.42 18.48 -7.61
C GLU A 210 12.79 17.05 -7.98
N CYS A 211 13.53 16.35 -7.10
CA CYS A 211 13.75 14.91 -7.16
C CYS A 211 13.63 14.35 -5.75
N ARG A 212 12.88 13.23 -5.57
CA ARG A 212 12.73 12.60 -4.27
C ARG A 212 12.56 11.09 -4.34
N PHE A 213 12.80 10.45 -3.20
CA PHE A 213 12.64 9.02 -2.97
C PHE A 213 12.25 8.72 -1.52
N VAL A 214 11.63 7.55 -1.30
CA VAL A 214 11.58 6.83 -0.02
C VAL A 214 12.51 5.63 -0.18
N HIS A 215 13.57 5.54 0.64
CA HIS A 215 14.73 4.69 0.34
C HIS A 215 14.40 3.20 0.48
N ILE A 216 14.55 2.42 -0.61
CA ILE A 216 14.12 1.02 -0.66
C ILE A 216 15.05 0.05 0.11
N ARG A 217 16.26 0.43 0.46
CA ARG A 217 17.21 -0.39 1.22
C ARG A 217 17.37 0.05 2.67
N ASP A 218 17.42 1.36 2.90
CA ASP A 218 17.54 1.96 4.23
C ASP A 218 16.13 2.39 4.69
N LYS A 219 15.38 1.45 5.26
CA LYS A 219 13.91 1.56 5.48
C LYS A 219 13.46 2.83 6.21
N HIS A 220 14.35 3.45 6.97
CA HIS A 220 14.05 4.64 7.77
C HIS A 220 14.33 5.96 7.04
N LEU A 221 14.96 5.93 5.85
CA LEU A 221 15.41 7.14 5.17
C LEU A 221 14.50 7.52 3.99
N ALA A 222 14.32 8.83 3.83
CA ALA A 222 13.79 9.45 2.62
C ALA A 222 14.61 10.68 2.27
N GLY A 223 14.49 11.15 1.03
CA GLY A 223 15.20 12.33 0.58
C GLY A 223 14.45 13.12 -0.47
N LEU A 224 14.61 14.43 -0.41
CA LEU A 224 14.13 15.39 -1.38
C LEU A 224 15.29 16.35 -1.73
N ARG A 225 15.51 16.57 -3.02
CA ARG A 225 16.35 17.63 -3.52
C ARG A 225 15.50 18.57 -4.36
N LEU A 226 15.52 19.86 -4.01
CA LEU A 226 14.94 20.93 -4.81
C LEU A 226 16.09 21.77 -5.37
N ARG A 227 16.24 21.78 -6.68
CA ARG A 227 17.18 22.64 -7.41
C ARG A 227 16.46 23.89 -7.87
N VAL A 228 17.05 25.06 -7.59
CA VAL A 228 16.50 26.37 -7.95
C VAL A 228 17.47 27.11 -8.83
N THR A 229 17.02 27.55 -10.02
CA THR A 229 17.84 28.33 -10.97
C THR A 229 17.18 29.68 -11.24
N ALA A 230 17.91 30.78 -11.05
CA ALA A 230 17.49 32.13 -11.44
C ALA A 230 17.90 32.38 -12.91
N GLU A 231 17.00 32.11 -13.88
CA GLU A 231 17.37 32.11 -15.30
C GLU A 231 17.75 33.51 -15.84
N ASN A 232 16.99 34.54 -15.45
CA ASN A 232 17.14 35.88 -16.03
C ASN A 232 17.28 37.03 -15.00
N TRP A 233 17.42 36.69 -13.73
CA TRP A 233 17.45 37.66 -12.65
C TRP A 233 18.55 37.38 -11.64
N SER A 234 18.87 38.38 -10.81
CA SER A 234 19.72 38.27 -9.62
C SER A 234 18.99 38.92 -8.45
N GLY A 235 19.09 38.34 -7.25
CA GLY A 235 18.43 38.89 -6.07
C GLY A 235 18.51 37.94 -4.87
N ARG A 236 17.78 38.26 -3.83
CA ARG A 236 17.71 37.44 -2.62
C ARG A 236 16.57 36.44 -2.76
N LEU A 237 16.86 35.19 -2.44
CA LEU A 237 15.91 34.07 -2.39
C LEU A 237 15.73 33.62 -0.94
N VAL A 238 14.50 33.37 -0.54
CA VAL A 238 14.14 32.78 0.76
C VAL A 238 13.75 31.33 0.52
N VAL A 239 14.34 30.43 1.30
CA VAL A 239 14.01 28.99 1.33
C VAL A 239 13.51 28.64 2.72
N ARG A 240 12.38 27.98 2.82
CA ARG A 240 11.84 27.41 4.06
C ARG A 240 11.70 25.91 3.94
N SER A 241 12.29 25.17 4.89
CA SER A 241 12.13 23.71 5.02
C SER A 241 11.57 23.38 6.40
N VAL A 242 10.42 22.73 6.45
CA VAL A 242 9.73 22.41 7.71
C VAL A 242 9.21 20.97 7.72
N ILE A 243 8.92 20.43 8.92
CA ILE A 243 8.06 19.26 9.14
C ILE A 243 6.75 19.79 9.74
N ASP A 244 5.63 19.36 9.19
CA ASP A 244 4.30 19.79 9.63
C ASP A 244 3.53 18.60 10.27
N GLY A 245 3.37 18.64 11.57
CA GLY A 245 2.63 17.67 12.36
C GLY A 245 1.13 17.98 12.53
N ARG A 246 0.63 19.06 11.90
CA ARG A 246 -0.79 19.48 11.96
C ARG A 246 -1.66 18.70 10.97
N VAL A 247 -1.26 17.47 10.69
CA VAL A 247 -1.94 16.58 9.75
C VAL A 247 -3.18 15.95 10.37
N THR A 248 -4.14 15.60 9.53
CA THR A 248 -5.36 14.88 9.91
C THR A 248 -5.69 13.84 8.85
N ASN A 249 -6.48 12.82 9.21
CA ASN A 249 -7.09 11.93 8.26
C ASN A 249 -8.33 12.60 7.65
N ALA A 250 -8.23 13.12 6.43
CA ALA A 250 -9.31 13.83 5.74
C ALA A 250 -9.34 13.58 4.22
N GLY A 251 -8.51 12.62 3.74
CA GLY A 251 -8.34 12.34 2.32
C GLY A 251 -9.56 11.70 1.66
N VAL A 252 -10.41 11.01 2.41
CA VAL A 252 -11.59 10.31 1.90
C VAL A 252 -12.87 11.03 2.34
N LEU A 253 -13.66 11.50 1.37
CA LEU A 253 -14.85 12.33 1.63
C LEU A 253 -15.85 11.68 2.59
N ARG A 254 -16.11 10.38 2.45
CA ARG A 254 -17.07 9.65 3.29
C ARG A 254 -16.63 9.50 4.75
N TYR A 255 -15.33 9.66 5.05
CA TYR A 255 -14.79 9.56 6.41
C TYR A 255 -14.62 10.92 7.10
N ARG A 256 -14.79 12.03 6.40
CA ARG A 256 -14.68 13.40 6.97
C ARG A 256 -15.61 13.70 8.15
N PRO A 257 -16.80 13.06 8.29
CA PRO A 257 -17.62 13.23 9.49
C PRO A 257 -17.00 12.66 10.76
N PHE A 258 -16.03 11.75 10.65
CA PHE A 258 -15.32 11.16 11.78
C PHE A 258 -14.17 12.05 12.24
N ASP A 259 -13.78 11.93 13.52
CA ASP A 259 -12.58 12.61 14.00
C ASP A 259 -11.34 12.00 13.34
N GLY A 260 -10.63 12.81 12.57
CA GLY A 260 -9.40 12.43 11.87
C GLY A 260 -8.14 12.89 12.59
N ARG A 261 -8.22 13.40 13.82
CA ARG A 261 -7.09 13.94 14.61
C ARG A 261 -6.49 12.83 15.46
N HIS A 262 -5.69 11.99 14.85
CA HIS A 262 -5.10 10.83 15.50
C HIS A 262 -3.87 11.12 16.35
N LEU A 263 -3.22 12.29 16.18
CA LEU A 263 -1.90 12.58 16.72
C LEU A 263 -1.90 13.63 17.81
N GLU A 264 -1.09 13.37 18.83
CA GLU A 264 -0.57 14.36 19.77
C GLU A 264 0.90 14.63 19.42
N ILE A 265 1.27 15.91 19.29
CA ILE A 265 2.67 16.31 19.09
C ILE A 265 3.32 16.46 20.44
N LEU A 266 4.28 15.58 20.74
CA LEU A 266 4.99 15.55 22.01
C LEU A 266 6.13 16.57 22.02
N GLU A 267 6.85 16.70 20.91
CA GLU A 267 7.98 17.61 20.80
C GLU A 267 8.12 18.18 19.37
N CYS A 268 8.53 19.45 19.31
CA CYS A 268 9.05 20.10 18.11
C CYS A 268 10.41 20.72 18.46
N ALA A 269 11.49 20.23 17.89
CA ALA A 269 12.85 20.66 18.22
C ALA A 269 13.71 20.97 17.00
N VAL A 270 14.65 21.89 17.16
CA VAL A 270 15.81 22.05 16.28
C VAL A 270 17.01 21.47 17.00
N VAL A 271 17.73 20.56 16.36
CA VAL A 271 18.89 19.86 16.89
C VAL A 271 20.12 20.25 16.06
N GLY A 272 21.15 20.76 16.72
CA GLY A 272 22.32 21.29 16.02
C GLY A 272 21.99 22.45 15.09
N SER A 273 22.75 22.54 14.00
CA SER A 273 22.65 23.64 13.04
C SER A 273 21.74 23.36 11.85
N ASP A 274 21.30 22.12 11.59
CA ASP A 274 20.67 21.72 10.32
C ASP A 274 19.54 20.69 10.43
N ILE A 275 19.15 20.27 11.65
CA ILE A 275 18.10 19.24 11.85
C ILE A 275 16.89 19.85 12.52
N ALA A 276 15.70 19.65 11.91
CA ALA A 276 14.39 19.82 12.54
C ALA A 276 13.81 18.44 12.90
N LEU A 277 13.11 18.33 14.04
CA LEU A 277 12.58 17.08 14.57
C LEU A 277 11.17 17.28 15.13
N ILE A 278 10.28 16.35 14.80
CA ILE A 278 8.98 16.19 15.46
C ILE A 278 8.91 14.79 16.08
N GLU A 279 8.48 14.71 17.34
CA GLU A 279 7.99 13.50 17.97
C GLU A 279 6.49 13.58 18.11
N ALA A 280 5.78 12.58 17.55
CA ALA A 280 4.33 12.46 17.60
C ALA A 280 3.91 11.12 18.22
N ARG A 281 2.73 11.11 18.86
CA ARG A 281 2.14 9.90 19.45
C ARG A 281 0.69 9.78 19.01
N THR A 282 0.24 8.57 18.70
CA THR A 282 -1.18 8.29 18.50
C THR A 282 -1.96 8.33 19.82
N LEU A 283 -3.18 8.87 19.77
CA LEU A 283 -3.97 9.17 21.00
C LEU A 283 -4.39 7.91 21.77
N GLN A 284 -4.77 6.83 21.06
CA GLN A 284 -5.27 5.61 21.71
C GLN A 284 -4.24 4.48 21.68
N SER A 285 -3.65 4.19 20.50
CA SER A 285 -2.71 3.07 20.35
C SER A 285 -1.34 3.34 20.98
N GLY A 286 -1.03 4.61 21.33
CA GLY A 286 0.20 5.01 22.00
C GLY A 286 1.47 4.84 21.16
N LEU A 287 1.33 4.59 19.86
CA LEU A 287 2.46 4.46 18.93
C LEU A 287 3.17 5.80 18.80
N ARG A 288 4.48 5.80 19.08
CA ARG A 288 5.34 6.99 18.91
C ARG A 288 6.10 6.90 17.62
N VAL A 289 6.21 8.03 16.93
CA VAL A 289 7.03 8.21 15.72
C VAL A 289 7.86 9.46 15.88
N VAL A 290 9.12 9.36 15.51
CA VAL A 290 10.06 10.47 15.40
C VAL A 290 10.39 10.68 13.92
N GLU A 291 10.10 11.88 13.43
CA GLU A 291 10.57 12.35 12.13
C GLU A 291 11.61 13.43 12.33
N ALA A 292 12.81 13.20 11.83
CA ALA A 292 13.91 14.17 11.83
C ALA A 292 14.33 14.49 10.40
N ALA A 293 14.51 15.76 10.08
CA ALA A 293 14.90 16.23 8.74
C ALA A 293 16.15 17.09 8.82
N ARG A 294 17.21 16.67 8.13
CA ARG A 294 18.43 17.47 7.91
C ARG A 294 18.29 18.21 6.60
N THR A 295 18.35 19.55 6.64
CA THR A 295 18.28 20.39 5.43
C THR A 295 19.57 21.18 5.26
N ARG A 296 20.20 21.03 4.08
CA ARG A 296 21.42 21.74 3.67
C ARG A 296 21.27 22.33 2.28
N LEU A 297 21.88 23.49 2.07
CA LEU A 297 22.01 24.13 0.76
C LEU A 297 23.41 23.92 0.22
N TYR A 298 23.49 23.71 -1.09
CA TYR A 298 24.75 23.55 -1.80
C TYR A 298 24.78 24.44 -3.04
N ARG A 299 25.90 25.12 -3.21
CA ARG A 299 26.23 25.89 -4.39
C ARG A 299 27.53 25.34 -4.95
N SER A 300 27.52 24.84 -6.19
CA SER A 300 28.67 24.17 -6.80
C SER A 300 29.34 23.17 -5.84
N ASP A 301 28.53 22.31 -5.22
CA ASP A 301 28.88 21.29 -4.21
C ASP A 301 29.44 21.80 -2.87
N GLN A 302 29.54 23.12 -2.67
CA GLN A 302 29.90 23.70 -1.39
C GLN A 302 28.67 23.98 -0.54
N ALA A 303 28.70 23.53 0.72
CA ALA A 303 27.61 23.77 1.67
C ALA A 303 27.54 25.24 2.08
N LEU A 304 26.32 25.79 2.10
CA LEU A 304 26.03 27.10 2.68
C LEU A 304 25.53 26.89 4.12
N GLU A 305 26.44 27.07 5.08
CA GLU A 305 26.17 26.68 6.49
C GLU A 305 25.61 27.81 7.36
N GLN A 306 25.70 29.06 6.94
CA GLN A 306 25.39 30.22 7.76
C GLN A 306 24.05 30.86 7.44
N GLY A 307 23.42 31.47 8.46
CA GLY A 307 22.23 32.32 8.31
C GLY A 307 20.86 31.60 8.46
N TRP A 308 20.84 30.33 8.79
CA TRP A 308 19.58 29.62 9.04
C TRP A 308 18.90 30.14 10.30
N GLN A 309 17.60 30.48 10.17
CA GLN A 309 16.73 30.87 11.25
C GLN A 309 15.73 29.75 11.56
N SER A 310 15.40 29.55 12.84
CA SER A 310 14.39 28.59 13.26
C SER A 310 12.99 29.08 12.95
N VAL A 311 12.17 28.24 12.35
CA VAL A 311 10.73 28.43 12.16
C VAL A 311 10.00 27.51 13.12
N ARG A 312 9.22 28.08 14.05
CA ARG A 312 8.48 27.32 15.05
C ARG A 312 7.06 27.82 15.19
N GLN A 313 6.10 26.93 15.06
CA GLN A 313 4.69 27.14 15.36
C GLN A 313 4.16 25.90 16.11
N PRO A 314 3.00 25.95 16.78
CA PRO A 314 2.39 24.75 17.36
C PRO A 314 2.25 23.65 16.30
N GLY A 315 2.86 22.50 16.53
CA GLY A 315 2.86 21.35 15.60
C GLY A 315 3.68 21.52 14.32
N LEU A 316 4.46 22.61 14.16
CA LEU A 316 5.31 22.81 12.99
C LEU A 316 6.69 23.28 13.42
N ILE A 317 7.72 22.66 12.85
CA ILE A 317 9.12 22.99 13.12
C ILE A 317 9.94 22.96 11.82
N GLY A 318 10.89 23.86 11.71
CA GLY A 318 11.81 23.87 10.59
C GLY A 318 12.75 25.04 10.60
N ARG A 319 13.21 25.40 9.42
CA ARG A 319 14.26 26.40 9.23
C ARG A 319 14.02 27.20 7.96
N GLU A 320 14.49 28.44 7.99
CA GLU A 320 14.45 29.38 6.88
C GLU A 320 15.82 29.98 6.64
N LEU A 321 16.18 30.16 5.40
CA LEU A 321 17.42 30.80 4.99
C LEU A 321 17.16 31.78 3.86
N THR A 322 17.73 32.98 3.98
CA THR A 322 17.77 33.96 2.90
C THR A 322 19.21 34.09 2.39
N PHE A 323 19.40 34.01 1.08
CA PHE A 323 20.70 34.12 0.44
C PHE A 323 20.57 34.79 -0.94
N THR A 324 21.71 35.29 -1.47
CA THR A 324 21.72 35.90 -2.80
C THR A 324 21.98 34.84 -3.88
N LEU A 325 21.19 34.91 -4.98
CA LEU A 325 21.32 34.10 -6.16
C LEU A 325 21.57 34.99 -7.38
N GLY A 326 22.62 34.69 -8.12
CA GLY A 326 23.02 35.42 -9.34
C GLY A 326 22.23 34.92 -10.58
N ARG A 327 22.20 35.74 -11.63
CA ARG A 327 21.60 35.34 -12.91
C ARG A 327 22.29 34.11 -13.50
N GLY A 328 21.50 33.09 -13.87
CA GLY A 328 22.00 31.82 -14.38
C GLY A 328 22.55 30.90 -13.29
N GLU A 329 22.61 31.36 -12.03
CA GLU A 329 23.12 30.57 -10.92
C GLU A 329 22.09 29.57 -10.42
N THR A 330 22.58 28.42 -9.96
CA THR A 330 21.80 27.32 -9.44
C THR A 330 22.19 26.97 -8.01
N VAL A 331 21.21 26.64 -7.17
CA VAL A 331 21.43 26.12 -5.82
C VAL A 331 20.63 24.84 -5.62
N ASP A 332 21.21 23.86 -4.93
CA ASP A 332 20.56 22.63 -4.51
C ASP A 332 20.19 22.70 -3.02
N ILE A 333 18.93 22.43 -2.72
CA ILE A 333 18.39 22.27 -1.37
C ILE A 333 18.21 20.77 -1.16
N GLU A 334 19.02 20.17 -0.30
CA GLU A 334 18.93 18.75 0.06
C GLU A 334 18.26 18.59 1.41
N LYS A 335 17.13 17.89 1.45
CA LYS A 335 16.43 17.51 2.67
C LYS A 335 16.48 15.99 2.79
N ILE A 336 17.17 15.48 3.80
CA ILE A 336 17.24 14.05 4.13
C ILE A 336 16.44 13.84 5.41
N VAL A 337 15.57 12.85 5.40
CA VAL A 337 14.62 12.56 6.47
C VAL A 337 14.87 11.19 7.03
N ALA A 338 14.82 11.06 8.35
CA ALA A 338 14.80 9.80 9.07
C ALA A 338 13.49 9.67 9.85
N LEU A 339 12.80 8.53 9.68
CA LEU A 339 11.56 8.17 10.36
C LEU A 339 11.77 6.89 11.15
N TYR A 340 11.55 6.95 12.46
CA TYR A 340 11.62 5.81 13.38
C TYR A 340 10.37 5.74 14.25
N SER A 341 9.99 4.53 14.63
CA SER A 341 8.84 4.29 15.48
C SER A 341 9.21 3.53 16.76
N SER A 342 8.35 3.60 17.76
CA SER A 342 8.49 2.81 19.00
C SER A 342 8.33 1.30 18.79
N ARG A 343 7.96 0.86 17.59
CA ARG A 343 7.85 -0.56 17.19
C ARG A 343 9.10 -1.10 16.50
N ASP A 344 10.09 -0.25 16.25
CA ASP A 344 11.32 -0.69 15.61
C ASP A 344 12.12 -1.59 16.51
N GLN A 345 12.66 -2.66 15.92
CA GLN A 345 13.47 -3.64 16.62
C GLN A 345 14.93 -3.19 16.68
N ALA A 346 15.65 -3.68 17.69
CA ALA A 346 17.07 -3.43 17.90
C ALA A 346 17.42 -1.94 18.06
N ILE A 347 16.52 -1.15 18.61
CA ILE A 347 16.75 0.25 18.98
C ILE A 347 16.47 0.45 20.47
N ALA A 348 17.18 1.40 21.10
CA ALA A 348 16.89 1.81 22.46
C ALA A 348 15.88 2.96 22.49
N ASP A 349 16.00 3.89 21.53
CA ASP A 349 15.21 5.11 21.46
C ASP A 349 15.09 5.62 20.01
N ALA A 350 13.87 5.87 19.54
CA ALA A 350 13.60 6.30 18.17
C ALA A 350 14.25 7.65 17.82
N ARG A 351 14.33 8.58 18.79
CA ARG A 351 14.97 9.89 18.59
C ARG A 351 16.47 9.75 18.35
N THR A 352 17.14 9.00 19.20
CA THR A 352 18.59 8.78 19.10
C THR A 352 18.94 8.12 17.77
N GLU A 353 18.15 7.12 17.36
CA GLU A 353 18.39 6.43 16.09
C GLU A 353 18.11 7.31 14.88
N ALA A 354 17.06 8.15 14.89
CA ALA A 354 16.79 9.09 13.82
C ALA A 354 17.94 10.09 13.63
N LEU A 355 18.45 10.65 14.72
CA LEU A 355 19.60 11.57 14.69
C LEU A 355 20.89 10.87 14.23
N THR A 356 21.12 9.64 14.69
CA THR A 356 22.27 8.82 14.29
C THR A 356 22.20 8.46 12.81
N ALA A 357 21.01 8.07 12.30
CA ALA A 357 20.81 7.79 10.89
C ALA A 357 21.12 9.03 10.01
N LEU A 358 20.63 10.20 10.40
CA LEU A 358 20.92 11.45 9.69
C LEU A 358 22.42 11.83 9.73
N SER A 359 23.10 11.58 10.85
CA SER A 359 24.54 11.87 10.95
C SER A 359 25.37 11.00 10.01
N ARG A 360 24.93 9.76 9.76
CA ARG A 360 25.60 8.77 8.90
C ARG A 360 25.13 8.85 7.44
N ALA A 361 23.97 9.46 7.18
CA ALA A 361 23.48 9.64 5.82
C ALA A 361 24.41 10.57 5.03
N GLY A 362 24.87 10.14 3.87
CA GLY A 362 25.68 10.94 2.94
C GLY A 362 24.89 12.09 2.30
N ARG A 363 25.30 12.49 1.12
CA ARG A 363 24.63 13.44 0.24
C ARG A 363 23.40 12.78 -0.40
N PHE A 364 22.51 13.60 -0.94
CA PHE A 364 21.35 13.13 -1.69
C PHE A 364 21.74 12.19 -2.84
N ALA A 365 22.80 12.52 -3.58
CA ALA A 365 23.29 11.72 -4.71
C ALA A 365 23.72 10.30 -4.28
N ASP A 366 24.46 10.19 -3.16
CA ASP A 366 24.92 8.89 -2.63
C ASP A 366 23.75 8.00 -2.23
N LEU A 367 22.70 8.60 -1.66
CA LEU A 367 21.48 7.89 -1.29
C LEU A 367 20.68 7.44 -2.51
N VAL A 368 20.55 8.28 -3.55
CA VAL A 368 19.89 7.94 -4.82
C VAL A 368 20.54 6.73 -5.49
N GLU A 369 21.89 6.68 -5.51
CA GLU A 369 22.63 5.58 -6.12
C GLU A 369 22.31 4.25 -5.42
N ARG A 370 22.42 4.22 -4.09
CA ARG A 370 22.10 3.03 -3.29
C ARG A 370 20.61 2.63 -3.38
N HIS A 371 19.73 3.61 -3.43
CA HIS A 371 18.30 3.41 -3.63
C HIS A 371 17.99 2.79 -4.99
N ALA A 372 18.52 3.36 -6.07
CA ALA A 372 18.34 2.84 -7.42
C ALA A 372 18.85 1.40 -7.57
N LEU A 373 20.00 1.09 -6.96
CA LEU A 373 20.50 -0.29 -6.92
C LEU A 373 19.53 -1.24 -6.22
N GLY A 374 18.89 -0.82 -5.13
CA GLY A 374 17.87 -1.61 -4.44
C GLY A 374 16.67 -1.92 -5.33
N TRP A 375 16.18 -0.94 -6.09
CA TRP A 375 15.11 -1.15 -7.05
C TRP A 375 15.51 -2.07 -8.20
N VAL A 376 16.72 -1.94 -8.73
CA VAL A 376 17.24 -2.86 -9.77
C VAL A 376 17.23 -4.31 -9.26
N GLN A 377 17.59 -4.55 -7.99
CA GLN A 377 17.56 -5.88 -7.40
C GLN A 377 16.13 -6.44 -7.26
N LEU A 378 15.16 -5.60 -6.89
CA LEU A 378 13.74 -5.99 -6.84
C LEU A 378 13.20 -6.27 -8.23
N TRP A 379 13.47 -5.41 -9.21
CA TRP A 379 13.00 -5.59 -10.59
C TRP A 379 13.56 -6.85 -11.24
N ARG A 380 14.81 -7.22 -11.00
CA ARG A 380 15.38 -8.49 -11.48
C ARG A 380 14.57 -9.72 -11.05
N ARG A 381 13.85 -9.63 -9.93
CA ARG A 381 13.02 -10.72 -9.40
C ARG A 381 11.55 -10.58 -9.78
N CYS A 382 11.06 -9.37 -9.95
CA CYS A 382 9.63 -9.06 -9.96
C CYS A 382 9.13 -8.54 -11.31
N ASP A 383 10.02 -8.09 -12.22
CA ASP A 383 9.58 -7.63 -13.56
C ASP A 383 8.94 -8.78 -14.34
N LEU A 384 7.93 -8.43 -15.12
CA LEU A 384 7.28 -9.29 -16.09
C LEU A 384 7.59 -8.73 -17.47
N ASP A 385 8.50 -9.41 -18.19
CA ASP A 385 8.90 -9.02 -19.53
C ASP A 385 8.00 -9.71 -20.57
N PHE A 386 7.34 -8.91 -21.39
CA PHE A 386 6.52 -9.39 -22.49
C PHE A 386 7.33 -9.36 -23.78
N VAL A 387 7.70 -10.51 -24.29
CA VAL A 387 8.66 -10.72 -25.38
C VAL A 387 8.25 -10.07 -26.71
N GLN A 388 7.04 -9.55 -26.86
CA GLN A 388 6.53 -8.97 -28.11
C GLN A 388 5.83 -7.61 -27.89
N VAL A 389 6.56 -6.61 -27.38
CA VAL A 389 6.08 -5.22 -27.40
C VAL A 389 6.26 -4.65 -28.79
N ARG A 390 5.18 -4.61 -29.59
CA ARG A 390 5.22 -4.17 -31.01
C ARG A 390 4.46 -2.89 -31.29
N SER A 391 3.64 -2.42 -30.34
CA SER A 391 2.78 -1.24 -30.51
C SER A 391 2.83 -0.32 -29.29
N ASP A 392 2.36 0.92 -29.46
CA ASP A 392 2.19 1.86 -28.34
C ASP A 392 1.21 1.35 -27.28
N ALA A 393 0.19 0.59 -27.69
CA ALA A 393 -0.76 -0.05 -26.79
C ALA A 393 -0.07 -1.12 -25.92
N ASP A 394 0.85 -1.91 -26.49
CA ASP A 394 1.64 -2.89 -25.73
C ASP A 394 2.54 -2.20 -24.72
N GLN A 395 3.17 -1.08 -25.08
CA GLN A 395 3.99 -0.27 -24.18
C GLN A 395 3.17 0.30 -23.01
N GLN A 396 1.97 0.78 -23.29
CA GLN A 396 1.06 1.29 -22.27
C GLN A 396 0.65 0.16 -21.31
N THR A 397 0.31 -1.02 -21.82
CA THR A 397 -0.01 -2.20 -21.00
C THR A 397 1.17 -2.57 -20.12
N HIS A 398 2.38 -2.63 -20.66
CA HIS A 398 3.59 -2.95 -19.91
C HIS A 398 3.87 -1.92 -18.81
N ARG A 399 3.70 -0.64 -19.09
CA ARG A 399 3.80 0.45 -18.09
C ARG A 399 2.78 0.29 -16.98
N ILE A 400 1.52 -0.03 -17.30
CA ILE A 400 0.46 -0.25 -16.30
C ILE A 400 0.82 -1.42 -15.38
N ILE A 401 1.28 -2.53 -15.92
CA ILE A 401 1.69 -3.70 -15.13
C ILE A 401 2.86 -3.35 -14.23
N ARG A 402 3.90 -2.68 -14.75
CA ARG A 402 5.04 -2.23 -13.95
C ARG A 402 4.63 -1.24 -12.86
N LEU A 403 3.70 -0.32 -13.15
CA LEU A 403 3.16 0.61 -12.15
C LEU A 403 2.44 -0.15 -11.02
N ASN A 404 1.64 -1.17 -11.34
CA ASN A 404 0.97 -1.98 -10.32
C ASN A 404 1.97 -2.77 -9.48
N ILE A 405 2.98 -3.41 -10.11
CA ILE A 405 4.06 -4.10 -9.39
C ILE A 405 4.85 -3.11 -8.51
N PHE A 406 5.14 -1.92 -9.02
CA PHE A 406 5.83 -0.88 -8.28
C PHE A 406 5.07 -0.48 -7.02
N HIS A 407 3.77 -0.21 -7.13
CA HIS A 407 2.93 0.11 -5.97
C HIS A 407 2.81 -1.06 -4.99
N LEU A 408 2.73 -2.29 -5.48
CA LEU A 408 2.74 -3.47 -4.62
C LEU A 408 4.05 -3.56 -3.82
N LEU A 409 5.22 -3.42 -4.49
CA LEU A 409 6.52 -3.50 -3.84
C LEU A 409 6.82 -2.32 -2.89
N GLN A 410 6.09 -1.22 -3.01
CA GLN A 410 6.11 -0.12 -2.04
C GLN A 410 5.27 -0.41 -0.80
N ALA A 411 4.12 -1.05 -0.98
CA ALA A 411 3.25 -1.43 0.13
C ALA A 411 3.85 -2.60 0.93
N VAL A 412 4.50 -3.54 0.24
CA VAL A 412 5.16 -4.70 0.85
C VAL A 412 6.52 -4.94 0.19
N SER A 413 7.55 -4.98 1.00
CA SER A 413 8.94 -5.16 0.57
C SER A 413 9.67 -6.12 1.53
N PRO A 414 10.94 -6.44 1.31
CA PRO A 414 11.72 -7.19 2.28
C PRO A 414 11.71 -6.61 3.70
N HIS A 415 11.47 -5.31 3.87
CA HIS A 415 11.34 -4.67 5.19
C HIS A 415 10.05 -5.06 5.93
N THR A 416 9.03 -5.48 5.21
CA THR A 416 7.76 -5.94 5.79
C THR A 416 7.90 -7.30 6.50
N ILE A 417 8.95 -8.08 6.20
CA ILE A 417 9.16 -9.43 6.77
C ILE A 417 9.19 -9.39 8.31
N ASP A 418 9.79 -8.36 8.88
CA ASP A 418 9.95 -8.19 10.33
C ASP A 418 8.82 -7.35 10.96
N LEU A 419 7.80 -6.98 10.18
CA LEU A 419 6.67 -6.20 10.65
C LEU A 419 5.43 -7.07 10.85
N ASP A 420 4.57 -6.69 11.80
CA ASP A 420 3.25 -7.29 11.95
C ASP A 420 2.21 -6.46 11.17
N ALA A 421 2.22 -6.60 9.86
CA ALA A 421 1.36 -5.87 8.94
C ALA A 421 0.84 -6.77 7.84
N GLY A 422 -0.37 -6.49 7.33
CA GLY A 422 -0.92 -7.06 6.10
C GLY A 422 -0.82 -6.09 4.94
N VAL A 423 -1.44 -6.43 3.81
CA VAL A 423 -1.48 -5.57 2.63
C VAL A 423 -2.81 -4.80 2.63
N PRO A 424 -2.79 -3.46 2.81
CA PRO A 424 -4.02 -2.68 2.70
C PRO A 424 -4.61 -2.79 1.29
N ALA A 425 -5.96 -2.88 1.18
CA ALA A 425 -6.67 -3.05 -0.09
C ALA A 425 -6.31 -1.99 -1.16
N ARG A 426 -5.99 -0.76 -0.73
CA ARG A 426 -5.54 0.35 -1.60
C ARG A 426 -4.02 0.62 -1.51
N GLY A 427 -3.24 -0.26 -0.89
CA GLY A 427 -1.86 0.05 -0.56
C GLY A 427 -1.76 1.31 0.31
N TRP A 428 -0.73 2.14 0.10
CA TRP A 428 -0.51 3.36 0.88
C TRP A 428 -0.62 4.63 0.05
N THR A 429 -1.48 4.63 -0.95
CA THR A 429 -1.69 5.80 -1.82
C THR A 429 -2.68 6.80 -1.23
N GLY A 430 -3.24 6.51 -0.06
CA GLY A 430 -4.23 7.31 0.66
C GLY A 430 -4.97 6.49 1.72
N GLU A 431 -6.03 7.04 2.26
CA GLU A 431 -6.83 6.49 3.38
C GLU A 431 -8.05 5.67 2.92
N GLY A 432 -8.06 5.24 1.65
CA GLY A 432 -9.15 4.42 1.12
C GLY A 432 -9.31 3.15 1.94
N TYR A 433 -10.55 2.81 2.30
CA TYR A 433 -10.89 1.71 3.20
C TYR A 433 -10.14 1.77 4.55
N ARG A 434 -9.83 2.98 5.05
CA ARG A 434 -9.11 3.22 6.31
C ARG A 434 -7.76 2.51 6.41
N GLY A 435 -7.19 2.05 5.28
CA GLY A 435 -5.98 1.25 5.23
C GLY A 435 -6.15 -0.18 5.73
N HIS A 436 -7.40 -0.69 5.83
CA HIS A 436 -7.68 -2.04 6.31
C HIS A 436 -7.29 -3.12 5.30
N ILE A 437 -7.16 -4.33 5.82
CA ILE A 437 -6.74 -5.54 5.12
C ILE A 437 -7.99 -6.41 4.91
N PHE A 438 -8.28 -6.73 3.65
CA PHE A 438 -9.41 -7.51 3.22
C PHE A 438 -8.95 -8.86 2.64
N TRP A 439 -9.73 -9.42 1.75
CA TRP A 439 -9.39 -10.63 1.01
C TRP A 439 -8.53 -10.39 -0.24
N ASP A 440 -8.22 -9.14 -0.55
CA ASP A 440 -7.39 -8.72 -1.71
C ASP A 440 -6.02 -9.41 -1.75
N GLU A 441 -5.51 -9.85 -0.60
CA GLU A 441 -4.32 -10.69 -0.50
C GLU A 441 -4.42 -11.95 -1.38
N LEU A 442 -5.65 -12.45 -1.67
CA LEU A 442 -5.90 -13.56 -2.57
C LEU A 442 -5.36 -13.33 -3.99
N PHE A 443 -5.42 -12.08 -4.47
CA PHE A 443 -4.97 -11.68 -5.81
C PHE A 443 -3.49 -11.30 -5.84
N ILE A 444 -2.90 -11.01 -4.69
CA ILE A 444 -1.52 -10.54 -4.52
C ILE A 444 -0.56 -11.70 -4.25
N PHE A 445 -0.94 -12.63 -3.40
CA PHE A 445 -0.06 -13.71 -2.95
C PHE A 445 0.40 -14.68 -4.06
N PRO A 446 -0.38 -14.98 -5.11
CA PRO A 446 0.14 -15.79 -6.22
C PRO A 446 1.40 -15.19 -6.86
N PHE A 447 1.46 -13.88 -7.03
CA PHE A 447 2.66 -13.19 -7.51
C PHE A 447 3.81 -13.27 -6.49
N LEU A 448 3.54 -12.97 -5.21
CA LEU A 448 4.54 -12.96 -4.15
C LEU A 448 5.10 -14.37 -3.85
N ASN A 449 4.27 -15.42 -3.91
CA ASN A 449 4.67 -16.80 -3.69
C ASN A 449 5.83 -17.22 -4.61
N HIS A 450 5.79 -16.78 -5.86
CA HIS A 450 6.82 -17.09 -6.85
C HIS A 450 8.01 -16.14 -6.85
N ARG A 451 7.82 -14.89 -6.44
CA ARG A 451 8.84 -13.84 -6.52
C ARG A 451 9.53 -13.56 -5.19
N LEU A 452 8.76 -13.50 -4.10
CA LEU A 452 9.21 -13.11 -2.76
C LEU A 452 8.55 -13.97 -1.67
N PRO A 453 8.71 -15.30 -1.67
CA PRO A 453 7.96 -16.22 -0.79
C PRO A 453 8.14 -15.92 0.70
N LYS A 454 9.31 -15.46 1.14
CA LYS A 454 9.53 -15.05 2.55
C LYS A 454 8.62 -13.91 2.97
N LEU A 455 8.26 -13.04 2.03
CA LEU A 455 7.33 -11.95 2.28
C LEU A 455 5.90 -12.48 2.47
N THR A 456 5.44 -13.40 1.60
CA THR A 456 4.13 -14.04 1.78
C THR A 456 4.04 -14.75 3.13
N ARG A 457 5.10 -15.46 3.54
CA ARG A 457 5.15 -16.12 4.85
C ARG A 457 4.91 -15.12 6.00
N ALA A 458 5.55 -13.97 5.96
CA ALA A 458 5.38 -12.93 6.97
C ALA A 458 3.95 -12.35 6.97
N LEU A 459 3.38 -12.12 5.79
CA LEU A 459 2.00 -11.63 5.65
C LEU A 459 0.97 -12.66 6.14
N LEU A 460 1.20 -13.96 5.93
CA LEU A 460 0.35 -15.01 6.49
C LEU A 460 0.45 -15.09 8.02
N LEU A 461 1.61 -14.78 8.60
CA LEU A 461 1.77 -14.69 10.07
C LEU A 461 0.95 -13.55 10.67
N TYR A 462 0.65 -12.48 9.93
CA TYR A 462 -0.30 -11.45 10.37
C TYR A 462 -1.67 -12.08 10.70
N ARG A 463 -2.19 -12.98 9.87
CA ARG A 463 -3.46 -13.69 10.12
C ARG A 463 -3.33 -14.66 11.30
N TRP A 464 -2.24 -15.41 11.38
CA TRP A 464 -2.02 -16.35 12.48
C TRP A 464 -1.95 -15.67 13.86
N ARG A 465 -1.28 -14.53 13.95
CA ARG A 465 -1.21 -13.76 15.21
C ARG A 465 -2.58 -13.27 15.68
N ARG A 466 -3.55 -13.14 14.78
CA ARG A 466 -4.94 -12.70 15.06
C ARG A 466 -5.92 -13.85 15.23
N LEU A 467 -5.41 -15.07 15.24
CA LEU A 467 -6.24 -16.26 15.47
C LEU A 467 -7.00 -16.26 16.84
N PRO A 468 -6.44 -15.76 17.95
CA PRO A 468 -7.18 -15.64 19.20
C PRO A 468 -8.43 -14.75 19.08
N GLU A 469 -8.34 -13.63 18.37
CA GLU A 469 -9.46 -12.72 18.13
C GLU A 469 -10.50 -13.36 17.20
N ALA A 470 -10.06 -14.04 16.14
CA ALA A 470 -10.96 -14.75 15.23
C ALA A 470 -11.72 -15.89 15.95
N ARG A 471 -11.11 -16.57 16.92
CA ARG A 471 -11.78 -17.56 17.79
C ARG A 471 -12.81 -16.90 18.69
N TRP A 472 -12.49 -15.75 19.25
CA TRP A 472 -13.43 -14.99 20.07
C TRP A 472 -14.64 -14.55 19.24
N ALA A 473 -14.41 -13.97 18.06
CA ALA A 473 -15.48 -13.57 17.13
C ALA A 473 -16.39 -14.73 16.71
N ALA A 474 -15.82 -15.91 16.48
CA ALA A 474 -16.61 -17.11 16.20
C ALA A 474 -17.54 -17.48 17.37
N ARG A 475 -17.03 -17.47 18.62
CA ARG A 475 -17.83 -17.78 19.81
C ARG A 475 -18.95 -16.78 20.03
N GLU A 476 -18.68 -15.47 19.89
CA GLU A 476 -19.71 -14.42 20.00
C GLU A 476 -20.83 -14.59 18.94
N ALA A 477 -20.48 -15.10 17.75
CA ALA A 477 -21.45 -15.43 16.72
C ALA A 477 -22.16 -16.79 16.89
N GLY A 478 -21.90 -17.51 18.02
CA GLY A 478 -22.44 -18.85 18.26
C GLY A 478 -21.82 -19.94 17.36
N CYS A 479 -20.63 -19.68 16.80
CA CYS A 479 -19.90 -20.58 15.92
C CYS A 479 -18.70 -21.22 16.63
N ARG A 480 -18.11 -22.25 16.00
CA ARG A 480 -16.86 -22.87 16.46
C ARG A 480 -15.70 -22.44 15.57
N GLY A 481 -14.46 -22.73 16.01
CA GLY A 481 -13.25 -22.44 15.25
C GLY A 481 -12.89 -20.96 15.20
N ALA A 482 -12.43 -20.48 14.06
CA ALA A 482 -12.01 -19.09 13.84
C ALA A 482 -12.79 -18.43 12.73
N MET A 483 -13.37 -17.25 13.03
CA MET A 483 -14.08 -16.39 12.10
C MET A 483 -13.31 -15.07 11.97
N PHE A 484 -12.51 -14.94 10.91
CA PHE A 484 -11.77 -13.71 10.63
C PHE A 484 -12.71 -12.61 10.13
N PRO A 485 -12.41 -11.34 10.44
CA PRO A 485 -13.21 -10.21 10.04
C PRO A 485 -13.13 -9.96 8.52
N TRP A 486 -14.15 -9.32 7.97
CA TRP A 486 -14.11 -8.81 6.60
C TRP A 486 -13.08 -7.69 6.46
N GLN A 487 -13.10 -6.71 7.38
CA GLN A 487 -12.12 -5.64 7.48
C GLN A 487 -11.23 -5.87 8.69
N SER A 488 -9.94 -6.07 8.48
CA SER A 488 -8.95 -6.31 9.54
C SER A 488 -8.01 -5.12 9.69
N GLY A 489 -7.84 -4.68 10.91
CA GLY A 489 -6.90 -3.62 11.29
C GLY A 489 -5.74 -4.13 12.14
N SER A 490 -5.44 -3.41 13.23
CA SER A 490 -4.29 -3.70 14.09
C SER A 490 -4.40 -5.02 14.84
N ASN A 491 -5.56 -5.35 15.40
CA ASN A 491 -5.75 -6.47 16.35
C ASN A 491 -6.59 -7.63 15.81
N GLY A 492 -7.21 -7.49 14.63
CA GLY A 492 -8.03 -8.54 14.00
C GLY A 492 -9.49 -8.53 14.41
N ARG A 493 -9.99 -7.49 15.06
CA ARG A 493 -11.42 -7.25 15.23
C ARG A 493 -12.08 -6.99 13.88
N GLU A 494 -13.41 -7.13 13.82
CA GLU A 494 -14.20 -6.65 12.69
C GLU A 494 -14.25 -5.11 12.72
N GLU A 495 -13.67 -4.49 11.71
CA GLU A 495 -13.61 -3.03 11.57
C GLU A 495 -14.62 -2.49 10.54
N THR A 496 -15.54 -3.33 10.04
CA THR A 496 -16.65 -2.87 9.20
C THR A 496 -17.56 -1.94 10.01
N ASP A 497 -17.76 -0.75 9.50
CA ASP A 497 -18.71 0.20 10.10
C ASP A 497 -20.12 -0.40 10.12
N VAL A 498 -20.84 -0.28 11.22
CA VAL A 498 -22.24 -0.76 11.30
C VAL A 498 -23.15 0.02 10.34
N MET A 499 -22.81 1.27 10.11
CA MET A 499 -23.50 2.18 9.20
C MET A 499 -22.49 3.06 8.48
N TYR A 500 -22.72 3.34 7.21
CA TYR A 500 -21.92 4.30 6.46
C TYR A 500 -22.77 5.42 5.87
N LEU A 501 -22.16 6.59 5.74
CA LEU A 501 -22.79 7.74 5.10
C LEU A 501 -22.67 7.62 3.58
N ASN A 502 -23.80 7.56 2.89
CA ASN A 502 -23.80 7.65 1.43
C ASN A 502 -23.57 9.12 1.01
N PRO A 503 -22.44 9.45 0.38
CA PRO A 503 -22.11 10.84 0.06
C PRO A 503 -23.01 11.47 -1.01
N ARG A 504 -23.73 10.67 -1.80
CA ARG A 504 -24.65 11.16 -2.83
C ARG A 504 -26.02 11.51 -2.27
N SER A 505 -26.57 10.66 -1.41
CA SER A 505 -27.90 10.86 -0.84
C SER A 505 -27.87 11.63 0.49
N GLY A 506 -26.72 11.72 1.16
CA GLY A 506 -26.59 12.24 2.52
C GLY A 506 -27.26 11.37 3.58
N GLY A 507 -27.72 10.16 3.21
CA GLY A 507 -28.38 9.23 4.10
C GLY A 507 -27.42 8.20 4.70
N TRP A 508 -27.72 7.78 5.95
CA TRP A 508 -27.01 6.67 6.59
C TRP A 508 -27.60 5.34 6.13
N ILE A 509 -26.73 4.43 5.69
CA ILE A 509 -27.10 3.11 5.21
C ILE A 509 -26.40 2.07 6.10
N ARG A 510 -27.12 1.00 6.46
CA ARG A 510 -26.55 -0.11 7.20
C ARG A 510 -25.49 -0.81 6.34
N ASP A 511 -24.33 -1.08 6.91
CA ASP A 511 -23.28 -1.87 6.27
C ASP A 511 -23.39 -3.33 6.69
N ASN A 512 -23.68 -4.20 5.72
CA ASN A 512 -23.83 -5.65 5.93
C ASN A 512 -22.60 -6.42 5.41
N THR A 513 -21.54 -5.74 4.97
CA THR A 513 -20.35 -6.39 4.37
C THR A 513 -19.61 -7.30 5.35
N GLN A 514 -19.80 -7.13 6.65
CA GLN A 514 -19.34 -8.11 7.65
C GLN A 514 -19.87 -9.53 7.43
N LEU A 515 -20.98 -9.71 6.67
CA LEU A 515 -21.53 -11.02 6.30
C LEU A 515 -20.75 -11.70 5.16
N GLN A 516 -19.72 -11.06 4.62
CA GLN A 516 -18.79 -11.62 3.61
C GLN A 516 -17.84 -12.63 4.27
N ARG A 517 -18.40 -13.75 4.73
CA ARG A 517 -17.66 -14.79 5.48
C ARG A 517 -16.60 -15.51 4.63
N HIS A 518 -16.64 -15.36 3.30
CA HIS A 518 -15.70 -15.95 2.37
C HIS A 518 -14.24 -15.45 2.52
N VAL A 519 -13.99 -14.35 3.24
CA VAL A 519 -12.63 -13.96 3.66
C VAL A 519 -11.91 -15.11 4.38
N ASN A 520 -12.63 -15.93 5.16
CA ASN A 520 -12.05 -17.09 5.83
C ASN A 520 -11.55 -18.13 4.83
N ALA A 521 -12.31 -18.37 3.78
CA ALA A 521 -11.88 -19.27 2.71
C ALA A 521 -10.67 -18.72 1.94
N ALA A 522 -10.62 -17.41 1.71
CA ALA A 522 -9.47 -16.76 1.07
C ALA A 522 -8.20 -16.93 1.90
N ILE A 523 -8.27 -16.80 3.24
CA ILE A 523 -7.12 -17.02 4.13
C ILE A 523 -6.65 -18.47 4.06
N ALA A 524 -7.56 -19.46 4.16
CA ALA A 524 -7.20 -20.88 4.03
C ALA A 524 -6.59 -21.18 2.66
N PHE A 525 -7.14 -20.60 1.58
CA PHE A 525 -6.62 -20.73 0.23
C PHE A 525 -5.20 -20.16 0.11
N ASN A 526 -4.95 -18.99 0.66
CA ASN A 526 -3.64 -18.35 0.65
C ASN A 526 -2.58 -19.20 1.37
N VAL A 527 -2.91 -19.78 2.52
CA VAL A 527 -2.03 -20.71 3.26
C VAL A 527 -1.72 -21.93 2.40
N TRP A 528 -2.74 -22.54 1.81
CA TRP A 528 -2.58 -23.72 0.98
C TRP A 528 -1.75 -23.44 -0.28
N GLN A 529 -2.06 -22.36 -0.99
CA GLN A 529 -1.31 -21.98 -2.20
C GLN A 529 0.15 -21.62 -1.90
N TYR A 530 0.41 -20.98 -0.76
CA TYR A 530 1.77 -20.74 -0.32
C TYR A 530 2.54 -22.05 -0.13
N TYR A 531 1.96 -23.03 0.57
CA TYR A 531 2.56 -24.35 0.75
C TYR A 531 2.80 -25.05 -0.59
N CYS A 532 1.80 -25.09 -1.47
CA CYS A 532 1.95 -25.71 -2.80
C CYS A 532 3.04 -25.06 -3.66
N ALA A 533 3.19 -23.74 -3.58
CA ALA A 533 4.17 -23.02 -4.38
C ALA A 533 5.61 -23.11 -3.84
N THR A 534 5.77 -23.26 -2.51
CA THR A 534 7.08 -23.14 -1.85
C THR A 534 7.60 -24.47 -1.28
N GLY A 535 6.72 -25.41 -0.94
CA GLY A 535 7.06 -26.61 -0.19
C GLY A 535 7.46 -26.32 1.27
N ASP A 536 7.12 -25.14 1.83
CA ASP A 536 7.46 -24.74 3.21
C ASP A 536 6.65 -25.55 4.23
N SER A 537 7.13 -26.78 4.48
CA SER A 537 6.52 -27.71 5.43
C SER A 537 6.59 -27.19 6.86
N GLU A 538 7.64 -26.46 7.24
CA GLU A 538 7.75 -25.87 8.58
C GLU A 538 6.61 -24.87 8.82
N PHE A 539 6.36 -23.97 7.86
CA PHE A 539 5.26 -23.04 7.99
C PHE A 539 3.91 -23.76 8.07
N LEU A 540 3.68 -24.75 7.22
CA LEU A 540 2.44 -25.52 7.26
C LEU A 540 2.26 -26.20 8.62
N TYR A 541 3.29 -26.87 9.13
CA TYR A 541 3.21 -27.65 10.36
C TYR A 541 3.02 -26.77 11.60
N VAL A 542 3.75 -25.65 11.69
CA VAL A 542 3.74 -24.80 12.88
C VAL A 542 2.53 -23.87 12.90
N TYR A 543 2.16 -23.28 11.77
CA TYR A 543 1.18 -22.18 11.68
C TYR A 543 -0.01 -22.49 10.76
N GLY A 544 0.28 -22.95 9.54
CA GLY A 544 -0.70 -23.04 8.47
C GLY A 544 -1.79 -24.06 8.74
N ALA A 545 -1.43 -25.23 9.26
CA ALA A 545 -2.38 -26.29 9.58
C ALA A 545 -3.40 -25.84 10.62
N GLN A 546 -2.96 -25.15 11.66
CA GLN A 546 -3.85 -24.61 12.68
C GLN A 546 -4.85 -23.61 12.10
N LEU A 547 -4.41 -22.70 11.22
CA LEU A 547 -5.30 -21.76 10.53
C LEU A 547 -6.38 -22.50 9.71
N ILE A 548 -5.97 -23.47 8.88
CA ILE A 548 -6.89 -24.22 8.03
C ILE A 548 -7.90 -25.02 8.87
N LEU A 549 -7.45 -25.72 9.93
CA LEU A 549 -8.33 -26.51 10.79
C LEU A 549 -9.35 -25.64 11.52
N GLU A 550 -8.94 -24.50 12.05
CA GLU A 550 -9.84 -23.58 12.77
C GLU A 550 -10.84 -22.90 11.84
N ILE A 551 -10.44 -22.57 10.61
CA ILE A 551 -11.35 -22.07 9.57
C ILE A 551 -12.33 -23.18 9.15
N ALA A 552 -11.87 -24.41 9.02
CA ALA A 552 -12.76 -25.54 8.70
C ALA A 552 -13.79 -25.78 9.82
N ARG A 553 -13.40 -25.64 11.09
CA ARG A 553 -14.34 -25.69 12.24
C ARG A 553 -15.42 -24.63 12.12
N PHE A 554 -15.05 -23.42 11.73
CA PHE A 554 -16.04 -22.36 11.49
C PHE A 554 -17.03 -22.78 10.40
N TRP A 555 -16.57 -23.19 9.22
CA TRP A 555 -17.42 -23.61 8.11
C TRP A 555 -18.30 -24.81 8.49
N GLY A 556 -17.74 -25.80 9.19
CA GLY A 556 -18.50 -26.95 9.68
C GLY A 556 -19.59 -26.57 10.69
N SER A 557 -19.38 -25.51 11.49
CA SER A 557 -20.34 -25.08 12.50
C SER A 557 -21.53 -24.30 11.96
N ILE A 558 -21.40 -23.63 10.80
CA ILE A 558 -22.51 -22.87 10.17
C ILE A 558 -23.25 -23.66 9.11
N ALA A 559 -22.73 -24.81 8.68
CA ALA A 559 -23.38 -25.69 7.73
C ALA A 559 -24.54 -26.42 8.41
N GLN A 560 -25.77 -26.24 7.92
CA GLN A 560 -26.99 -26.78 8.48
C GLN A 560 -27.59 -27.87 7.57
N TRP A 561 -27.97 -29.00 8.15
CA TRP A 561 -28.65 -30.07 7.39
C TRP A 561 -30.07 -29.66 7.03
N ASN A 562 -30.41 -29.74 5.76
CA ASN A 562 -31.78 -29.59 5.27
C ASN A 562 -32.33 -30.96 4.87
N PRO A 563 -33.25 -31.58 5.67
CA PRO A 563 -33.80 -32.91 5.37
C PRO A 563 -34.63 -32.92 4.10
N GLY A 564 -35.32 -31.81 3.75
CA GLY A 564 -36.12 -31.71 2.54
C GLY A 564 -35.31 -31.79 1.24
N ARG A 565 -34.06 -31.37 1.27
CA ARG A 565 -33.12 -31.43 0.14
C ARG A 565 -32.11 -32.57 0.26
N ALA A 566 -32.02 -33.20 1.43
CA ALA A 566 -30.94 -34.13 1.79
C ALA A 566 -29.54 -33.52 1.51
N ARG A 567 -29.35 -32.26 1.86
CA ARG A 567 -28.11 -31.46 1.63
C ARG A 567 -27.81 -30.55 2.83
N TYR A 568 -26.53 -30.18 2.98
CA TYR A 568 -26.13 -29.11 3.89
C TYR A 568 -26.28 -27.76 3.19
N GLU A 569 -26.65 -26.74 3.94
CA GLU A 569 -26.88 -25.36 3.50
C GLU A 569 -26.10 -24.38 4.37
N ILE A 570 -25.61 -23.29 3.79
CA ILE A 570 -25.11 -22.13 4.52
C ILE A 570 -26.06 -20.96 4.28
N ARG A 571 -26.48 -20.31 5.37
CA ARG A 571 -27.50 -19.26 5.35
C ARG A 571 -27.00 -17.96 5.94
N GLY A 572 -27.60 -16.83 5.55
CA GLY A 572 -27.35 -15.53 6.14
C GLY A 572 -25.96 -14.98 5.82
N VAL A 573 -25.44 -15.21 4.62
CA VAL A 573 -24.14 -14.73 4.17
C VAL A 573 -24.28 -13.71 3.04
N MET A 574 -23.28 -12.88 2.86
CA MET A 574 -23.10 -12.04 1.67
C MET A 574 -22.07 -12.69 0.75
N GLY A 575 -22.38 -12.77 -0.55
CA GLY A 575 -21.46 -13.29 -1.56
C GLY A 575 -20.36 -12.29 -1.92
N PRO A 576 -19.46 -12.65 -2.87
CA PRO A 576 -18.36 -11.78 -3.28
C PRO A 576 -18.79 -10.56 -4.12
N ASP A 577 -20.00 -10.59 -4.69
CA ASP A 577 -20.54 -9.46 -5.45
C ASP A 577 -21.06 -8.38 -4.50
N GLU A 578 -20.72 -7.13 -4.78
CA GLU A 578 -21.22 -5.99 -4.00
C GLU A 578 -22.76 -5.87 -4.13
N PHE A 579 -23.39 -5.37 -3.06
CA PHE A 579 -24.86 -5.14 -2.96
C PHE A 579 -25.74 -6.40 -2.96
N HIS A 580 -25.16 -7.60 -2.93
CA HIS A 580 -25.91 -8.85 -2.74
C HIS A 580 -26.02 -9.19 -1.24
N ASP A 581 -26.59 -8.28 -0.48
CA ASP A 581 -26.64 -8.37 0.99
C ASP A 581 -27.99 -8.84 1.55
N ALA A 582 -29.06 -8.86 0.72
CA ALA A 582 -30.39 -9.32 1.13
C ALA A 582 -31.26 -9.71 -0.08
N TYR A 583 -32.30 -10.50 0.16
CA TYR A 583 -33.36 -10.74 -0.83
C TYR A 583 -34.25 -9.49 -0.95
N PRO A 584 -34.86 -9.23 -2.13
CA PRO A 584 -35.79 -8.13 -2.29
C PRO A 584 -36.96 -8.23 -1.29
N GLY A 585 -37.14 -7.17 -0.48
CA GLY A 585 -38.20 -7.09 0.53
C GLY A 585 -37.95 -7.90 1.80
N ALA A 586 -36.75 -8.42 2.01
CA ALA A 586 -36.39 -9.10 3.26
C ALA A 586 -36.12 -8.10 4.39
N ASP A 587 -36.64 -8.41 5.60
CA ASP A 587 -36.38 -7.61 6.81
C ASP A 587 -34.99 -7.86 7.42
N THR A 588 -34.36 -8.99 7.06
CA THR A 588 -33.06 -9.40 7.57
C THR A 588 -32.03 -9.50 6.44
N PRO A 589 -30.78 -9.05 6.67
CA PRO A 589 -29.73 -9.22 5.68
C PRO A 589 -29.24 -10.67 5.60
N GLY A 590 -28.60 -10.98 4.48
CA GLY A 590 -27.99 -12.26 4.18
C GLY A 590 -28.75 -13.06 3.13
N LEU A 591 -27.98 -13.83 2.39
CA LEU A 591 -28.45 -14.76 1.35
C LEU A 591 -28.23 -16.19 1.81
N ASP A 592 -29.10 -17.08 1.35
CA ASP A 592 -28.99 -18.52 1.58
C ASP A 592 -28.36 -19.20 0.37
N ASN A 593 -27.39 -20.06 0.64
CA ASN A 593 -26.76 -20.90 -0.38
C ASN A 593 -26.09 -20.10 -1.52
N ASN A 594 -25.32 -19.07 -1.16
CA ASN A 594 -24.44 -18.44 -2.14
C ASN A 594 -23.48 -19.50 -2.72
N ALA A 595 -23.50 -19.69 -4.05
CA ALA A 595 -22.76 -20.77 -4.71
C ALA A 595 -21.25 -20.69 -4.43
N TYR A 596 -20.66 -19.50 -4.55
CA TYR A 596 -19.23 -19.29 -4.27
C TYR A 596 -18.89 -19.66 -2.82
N THR A 597 -19.67 -19.16 -1.86
CA THR A 597 -19.44 -19.44 -0.44
C THR A 597 -19.53 -20.93 -0.14
N ASN A 598 -20.56 -21.62 -0.66
CA ASN A 598 -20.76 -23.06 -0.44
C ASN A 598 -19.63 -23.90 -1.06
N VAL A 599 -19.19 -23.57 -2.28
CA VAL A 599 -18.06 -24.24 -2.94
C VAL A 599 -16.76 -24.04 -2.15
N MET A 600 -16.48 -22.81 -1.72
CA MET A 600 -15.25 -22.50 -0.99
C MET A 600 -15.25 -23.06 0.44
N ALA A 601 -16.40 -23.12 1.10
CA ALA A 601 -16.54 -23.82 2.38
C ALA A 601 -16.22 -25.32 2.24
N THR A 602 -16.77 -25.97 1.21
CA THR A 602 -16.45 -27.37 0.88
C THR A 602 -14.96 -27.56 0.64
N TRP A 603 -14.36 -26.70 -0.15
CA TRP A 603 -12.91 -26.72 -0.42
C TRP A 603 -12.09 -26.62 0.88
N CYS A 604 -12.46 -25.73 1.81
CA CYS A 604 -11.78 -25.60 3.10
C CYS A 604 -11.86 -26.88 3.94
N LEU A 605 -13.04 -27.51 4.00
CA LEU A 605 -13.25 -28.77 4.71
C LEU A 605 -12.40 -29.90 4.13
N GLU A 606 -12.35 -30.03 2.80
CA GLU A 606 -11.52 -31.03 2.14
C GLU A 606 -10.02 -30.80 2.37
N ARG A 607 -9.55 -29.53 2.34
CA ARG A 607 -8.14 -29.21 2.64
C ARG A 607 -7.81 -29.54 4.09
N ALA A 608 -8.70 -29.26 5.02
CA ALA A 608 -8.54 -29.61 6.43
C ALA A 608 -8.42 -31.13 6.65
N LEU A 609 -9.27 -31.93 5.98
CA LEU A 609 -9.18 -33.38 6.02
C LEU A 609 -7.85 -33.88 5.43
N ARG A 610 -7.41 -33.30 4.31
CA ARG A 610 -6.14 -33.67 3.66
C ARG A 610 -4.91 -33.37 4.51
N LEU A 611 -4.96 -32.46 5.46
CA LEU A 611 -3.86 -32.21 6.39
C LEU A 611 -3.47 -33.46 7.19
N PHE A 612 -4.44 -34.33 7.53
CA PHE A 612 -4.18 -35.57 8.26
C PHE A 612 -3.40 -36.62 7.46
N ASP A 613 -3.36 -36.47 6.13
CA ASP A 613 -2.54 -37.32 5.25
C ASP A 613 -1.12 -36.73 5.04
N ILE A 614 -0.94 -35.42 5.26
CA ILE A 614 0.31 -34.69 4.97
C ILE A 614 1.16 -34.53 6.21
N LEU A 615 0.51 -34.22 7.35
CA LEU A 615 1.21 -33.94 8.61
C LEU A 615 1.72 -35.24 9.26
N PRO A 616 2.88 -35.19 9.95
CA PRO A 616 3.30 -36.30 10.82
C PRO A 616 2.22 -36.64 11.84
N GLU A 617 2.08 -37.95 12.15
CA GLU A 617 1.05 -38.44 13.08
C GLU A 617 1.08 -37.77 14.46
N GLU A 618 2.29 -37.51 14.97
CA GLU A 618 2.47 -36.80 16.25
C GLU A 618 1.91 -35.38 16.20
N ARG A 619 2.15 -34.67 15.10
CA ARG A 619 1.60 -33.32 14.91
C ARG A 619 0.09 -33.34 14.75
N CYS A 620 -0.47 -34.34 14.06
CA CYS A 620 -1.91 -34.53 13.97
C CYS A 620 -2.54 -34.72 15.35
N ARG A 621 -1.93 -35.56 16.21
CA ARG A 621 -2.39 -35.80 17.59
C ARG A 621 -2.33 -34.50 18.42
N GLU A 622 -1.18 -33.82 18.39
CA GLU A 622 -0.99 -32.54 19.12
C GLU A 622 -2.05 -31.50 18.71
N LEU A 623 -2.31 -31.34 17.41
CA LEU A 623 -3.34 -30.41 16.91
C LEU A 623 -4.74 -30.83 17.35
N CYS A 624 -5.08 -32.13 17.26
CA CYS A 624 -6.37 -32.64 17.74
C CYS A 624 -6.56 -32.37 19.25
N ASP A 625 -5.56 -32.65 20.06
CA ASP A 625 -5.61 -32.42 21.52
C ASP A 625 -5.72 -30.92 21.83
N THR A 626 -4.88 -30.08 21.21
CA THR A 626 -4.87 -28.63 21.43
C THR A 626 -6.18 -27.97 21.02
N LEU A 627 -6.76 -28.41 19.92
CA LEU A 627 -8.01 -27.85 19.39
C LEU A 627 -9.26 -28.53 19.96
N GLY A 628 -9.12 -29.66 20.65
CA GLY A 628 -10.26 -30.49 21.05
C GLY A 628 -11.03 -31.02 19.83
N LEU A 629 -10.31 -31.40 18.78
CA LEU A 629 -10.88 -31.89 17.52
C LEU A 629 -10.97 -33.41 17.54
N ASP A 630 -12.19 -33.94 17.56
CA ASP A 630 -12.44 -35.36 17.60
C ASP A 630 -12.73 -35.96 16.22
N ARG A 631 -12.88 -37.30 16.19
CA ARG A 631 -13.19 -38.02 14.97
C ARG A 631 -14.59 -37.66 14.44
N THR A 632 -15.55 -37.46 15.34
CA THR A 632 -16.92 -37.13 14.96
C THR A 632 -17.01 -35.84 14.18
N GLU A 633 -16.21 -34.83 14.60
CA GLU A 633 -16.15 -33.55 13.88
C GLU A 633 -15.52 -33.71 12.49
N ARG A 634 -14.48 -34.55 12.35
CA ARG A 634 -13.85 -34.84 11.04
C ARG A 634 -14.80 -35.62 10.11
N ASP A 635 -15.51 -36.62 10.63
CA ASP A 635 -16.51 -37.37 9.88
C ASP A 635 -17.66 -36.45 9.42
N ALA A 636 -18.05 -35.46 10.24
CA ALA A 636 -19.01 -34.43 9.86
C ALA A 636 -18.50 -33.56 8.71
N TRP A 637 -17.21 -33.17 8.73
CA TRP A 637 -16.62 -32.38 7.61
C TRP A 637 -16.65 -33.15 6.28
N ASP A 638 -16.35 -34.47 6.29
CA ASP A 638 -16.47 -35.32 5.10
C ASP A 638 -17.91 -35.39 4.62
N ALA A 639 -18.88 -35.57 5.53
CA ALA A 639 -20.28 -35.59 5.18
C ALA A 639 -20.78 -34.25 4.61
N ILE A 640 -20.36 -33.12 5.19
CA ILE A 640 -20.71 -31.77 4.72
C ILE A 640 -20.11 -31.54 3.33
N SER A 641 -18.83 -31.84 3.13
CA SER A 641 -18.15 -31.60 1.84
C SER A 641 -18.80 -32.36 0.69
N ARG A 642 -19.25 -33.63 0.93
CA ARG A 642 -19.90 -34.45 -0.08
C ARG A 642 -21.36 -34.08 -0.34
N LYS A 643 -22.03 -33.41 0.59
CA LYS A 643 -23.47 -33.16 0.54
C LYS A 643 -23.84 -31.68 0.62
N MET A 644 -22.88 -30.79 0.44
CA MET A 644 -23.15 -29.34 0.36
C MET A 644 -24.08 -29.05 -0.82
N PHE A 645 -25.09 -28.23 -0.59
CA PHE A 645 -25.96 -27.75 -1.65
C PHE A 645 -25.25 -26.65 -2.44
N VAL A 646 -25.07 -26.86 -3.73
CA VAL A 646 -24.59 -25.88 -4.68
C VAL A 646 -25.70 -25.59 -5.68
N PRO A 647 -26.27 -24.37 -5.70
CA PRO A 647 -27.30 -24.03 -6.65
C PRO A 647 -26.76 -23.98 -8.08
N PHE A 648 -27.51 -24.53 -9.01
CA PHE A 648 -27.33 -24.41 -10.46
C PHE A 648 -28.56 -23.75 -11.06
N LEU A 649 -28.34 -22.89 -12.05
CA LEU A 649 -29.40 -22.29 -12.86
C LEU A 649 -29.73 -23.20 -14.06
#